data_c5b27959b78b7f7e9f2be2946786b651
#
_entry.id   c5b27959b78b7f7e9f2be2946786b651
#
_cell.length_a   1.000
_cell.length_b   1.000
_cell.length_c   1.000
_cell.angle_alpha   90.00
_cell.angle_beta   90.00
_cell.angle_gamma   90.00
#
_symmetry.space_group_name_H-M   'P 1'
#
loop_
_entity.id
_entity.type
_entity.pdbx_description
1 polymer ?
#
loop_
_entity_poly.entity_id
_entity_poly.type
_entity_poly.pdbx_seq_one_letter_code
_entity_poly.pdbx_strand_id
1 'polypeptide(L)'
;MLDSQDYNVCEGAFGALQKICEDSSEILDSDALNRPLNVLIPKFLQFFRHSSPKIRSHAIACVNQFIVNRTQALMIHIDSFLENLFHLANDDDSDVRKHVCRALVMLLEVRMDRLIPHMHNIIEYMLMRTQDLDEGVALEACEFWLSLAEQPICKEALAPHLPRLVPILVRGMKYSEIDIILLKGDVEEDEMIPDREEDIRPRFPKSKTHHTHHANMNKHANENGGCDEDDTDAEDGCDDDSTLSDWNLRKCSAAALDMLANVFREELLPVLVPILKETLFHQDWEIKESGILALGAIAEGCMSGMIPHLSELIPYLISCLSDKKALVRAITCWTLSRYAHWVCAQPHDTHLKPLMTELLKRVLDGNKRVQEAACSAFATLEEEACTELVPYLGFILETLVFAFGKYQHKNLLILYDAIGTLADSVGHHLNKPDYINLLMPPLINKWNVLKDEDKDLFPLLECLSSVATALRSGFLPYCEPVYRRCVSLVEQTLNQHIANTQSPEQFEAPDKDFMIVALDLLSGLAEGLDGHMERLVMNSNVMQLLYQCMQDVMPEVRQSSFALLGDLTKACFQHVLPCIPEFMPILGQNLNPEFISVCNNATWAIGEIAIKLGSDTSAYIPLILTQLIDIINRPNTPKTLLENTAITIGRLGYVCPHDVAPMLQQFVRQWCTSLRSIRDNEEKDSAFRGMCQMITVNPAGVVQDFIFFCDAVASWVTPREDLKGMFQKILHGFKNQVGAENWKRFSDQFPPQLSERLHNMYGV
;
A
#
# COMPACT_ATOMS: atom_id res chain seq x y z
N MET A 1 35.73 34.84 -9.64
CA MET A 1 36.41 33.66 -9.09
C MET A 1 36.42 32.49 -10.08
N LEU A 2 35.29 32.18 -10.76
CA LEU A 2 35.27 31.13 -11.77
C LEU A 2 36.24 31.31 -12.94
N ASP A 3 36.53 32.51 -13.31
CA ASP A 3 37.47 32.84 -14.39
C ASP A 3 38.93 33.01 -13.92
N SER A 4 39.22 32.67 -12.66
CA SER A 4 40.59 32.78 -12.13
C SER A 4 41.54 31.83 -12.86
N GLN A 5 42.75 32.31 -13.07
CA GLN A 5 43.84 31.48 -13.60
C GLN A 5 44.42 30.51 -12.56
N ASP A 6 44.14 30.77 -11.28
CA ASP A 6 44.49 29.89 -10.19
C ASP A 6 43.44 28.76 -10.09
N TYR A 7 43.90 27.51 -10.34
CA TYR A 7 43.04 26.31 -10.26
C TYR A 7 42.34 26.17 -8.93
N ASN A 8 43.03 26.39 -7.82
CA ASN A 8 42.47 26.23 -6.47
C ASN A 8 41.35 27.24 -6.19
N VAL A 9 41.49 28.48 -6.71
CA VAL A 9 40.43 29.49 -6.59
C VAL A 9 39.20 29.12 -7.40
N CYS A 10 39.39 28.65 -8.63
CA CYS A 10 38.32 28.21 -9.51
C CYS A 10 37.58 27.00 -8.92
N GLU A 11 38.30 25.99 -8.51
CA GLU A 11 37.73 24.79 -7.90
C GLU A 11 36.97 25.10 -6.61
N GLY A 12 37.56 25.88 -5.72
CA GLY A 12 36.92 26.28 -4.47
C GLY A 12 35.62 27.08 -4.72
N ALA A 13 35.65 27.97 -5.71
CA ALA A 13 34.47 28.74 -6.12
C ALA A 13 33.34 27.82 -6.67
N PHE A 14 33.70 26.84 -7.51
CA PHE A 14 32.72 25.87 -8.02
C PHE A 14 32.17 24.97 -6.93
N GLY A 15 32.99 24.49 -6.01
CA GLY A 15 32.53 23.68 -4.88
C GLY A 15 31.53 24.43 -4.01
N ALA A 16 31.80 25.68 -3.69
CA ALA A 16 30.88 26.55 -2.97
C ALA A 16 29.60 26.81 -3.75
N LEU A 17 29.70 27.07 -5.04
CA LEU A 17 28.57 27.35 -5.91
C LEU A 17 27.69 26.09 -6.10
N GLN A 18 28.28 24.92 -6.18
CA GLN A 18 27.53 23.64 -6.20
C GLN A 18 26.66 23.50 -4.94
N LYS A 19 27.22 23.76 -3.77
CA LYS A 19 26.47 23.75 -2.51
C LYS A 19 25.32 24.76 -2.50
N ILE A 20 25.57 25.95 -3.01
CA ILE A 20 24.52 26.99 -3.13
C ILE A 20 23.41 26.50 -4.08
N CYS A 21 23.76 25.87 -5.20
CA CYS A 21 22.78 25.32 -6.13
C CYS A 21 21.97 24.18 -5.50
N GLU A 22 22.60 23.31 -4.71
CA GLU A 22 21.95 22.22 -4.01
C GLU A 22 20.97 22.72 -2.92
N ASP A 23 21.43 23.67 -2.10
CA ASP A 23 20.68 24.11 -0.91
C ASP A 23 19.68 25.24 -1.19
N SER A 24 19.87 26.02 -2.28
CA SER A 24 19.14 27.26 -2.53
C SER A 24 18.77 27.45 -4.01
N SER A 25 18.43 26.38 -4.71
CA SER A 25 18.09 26.40 -6.13
C SER A 25 16.97 27.40 -6.48
N GLU A 26 15.95 27.48 -5.66
CA GLU A 26 14.79 28.36 -5.89
C GLU A 26 15.17 29.84 -5.79
N ILE A 27 16.07 30.21 -4.87
CA ILE A 27 16.52 31.59 -4.69
C ILE A 27 17.29 32.07 -5.91
N LEU A 28 18.10 31.21 -6.53
CA LEU A 28 18.88 31.52 -7.71
C LEU A 28 18.02 31.78 -8.96
N ASP A 29 16.80 31.25 -8.99
CA ASP A 29 15.82 31.51 -10.06
C ASP A 29 14.83 32.64 -9.71
N SER A 30 15.03 33.35 -8.60
CA SER A 30 14.10 34.37 -8.14
C SER A 30 14.40 35.76 -8.74
N ASP A 31 13.35 36.55 -8.94
CA ASP A 31 13.44 37.96 -9.34
C ASP A 31 14.13 38.84 -8.29
N ALA A 32 14.09 38.43 -7.02
CA ALA A 32 14.71 39.15 -5.90
C ALA A 32 16.23 39.33 -6.08
N LEU A 33 16.89 38.39 -6.75
CA LEU A 33 18.33 38.44 -7.05
C LEU A 33 18.63 38.79 -8.52
N ASN A 34 17.65 39.29 -9.27
CA ASN A 34 17.76 39.57 -10.71
C ASN A 34 18.08 38.30 -11.56
N ARG A 35 17.57 37.18 -11.17
CA ARG A 35 17.70 35.88 -11.88
C ARG A 35 19.16 35.54 -12.23
N PRO A 36 19.99 35.24 -11.23
CA PRO A 36 21.43 34.96 -11.49
C PRO A 36 21.63 33.77 -12.45
N LEU A 37 20.69 32.84 -12.55
CA LEU A 37 20.77 31.69 -13.43
C LEU A 37 20.87 32.07 -14.92
N ASN A 38 20.30 33.19 -15.32
CA ASN A 38 20.44 33.65 -16.73
C ASN A 38 21.87 33.86 -17.13
N VAL A 39 22.75 34.20 -16.18
CA VAL A 39 24.19 34.35 -16.39
C VAL A 39 24.94 33.06 -16.08
N LEU A 40 24.55 32.35 -15.03
CA LEU A 40 25.27 31.17 -14.54
C LEU A 40 25.12 29.95 -15.46
N ILE A 41 23.94 29.70 -16.02
CA ILE A 41 23.73 28.52 -16.87
C ILE A 41 24.63 28.52 -18.10
N PRO A 42 24.73 29.62 -18.92
CA PRO A 42 25.67 29.65 -20.01
C PRO A 42 27.13 29.50 -19.56
N LYS A 43 27.47 30.04 -18.40
CA LYS A 43 28.81 29.91 -17.81
C LYS A 43 29.14 28.47 -17.46
N PHE A 44 28.23 27.75 -16.77
CA PHE A 44 28.42 26.35 -16.45
C PHE A 44 28.64 25.51 -17.71
N LEU A 45 27.89 25.75 -18.77
CA LEU A 45 28.04 25.01 -20.03
C LEU A 45 29.41 25.21 -20.67
N GLN A 46 30.03 26.41 -20.53
CA GLN A 46 31.41 26.63 -20.99
C GLN A 46 32.41 25.76 -20.25
N PHE A 47 32.22 25.53 -18.94
CA PHE A 47 33.11 24.72 -18.11
C PHE A 47 32.99 23.23 -18.33
N PHE A 48 32.00 22.76 -19.07
CA PHE A 48 31.93 21.35 -19.49
C PHE A 48 33.13 20.93 -20.33
N ARG A 49 33.81 21.88 -20.95
CA ARG A 49 35.02 21.66 -21.77
C ARG A 49 36.32 22.01 -21.06
N HIS A 50 36.26 22.25 -19.75
CA HIS A 50 37.46 22.57 -18.98
C HIS A 50 38.41 21.36 -18.91
N SER A 51 39.72 21.62 -18.83
CA SER A 51 40.76 20.60 -18.80
C SER A 51 40.72 19.73 -17.50
N SER A 52 40.27 20.30 -16.38
CA SER A 52 40.15 19.59 -15.11
C SER A 52 38.85 18.80 -15.05
N PRO A 53 38.89 17.47 -14.80
CA PRO A 53 37.69 16.66 -14.64
C PRO A 53 36.88 17.08 -13.42
N LYS A 54 37.49 17.54 -12.35
CA LYS A 54 36.81 17.97 -11.13
C LYS A 54 35.96 19.22 -11.38
N ILE A 55 36.46 20.17 -12.18
CA ILE A 55 35.70 21.36 -12.58
C ILE A 55 34.55 20.98 -13.53
N ARG A 56 34.76 20.05 -14.47
CA ARG A 56 33.69 19.53 -15.33
C ARG A 56 32.58 18.88 -14.49
N SER A 57 32.96 18.08 -13.51
CA SER A 57 32.02 17.45 -12.59
C SER A 57 31.18 18.46 -11.80
N HIS A 58 31.83 19.48 -11.23
CA HIS A 58 31.11 20.55 -10.53
C HIS A 58 30.14 21.30 -11.45
N ALA A 59 30.56 21.59 -12.68
CA ALA A 59 29.72 22.31 -13.65
C ALA A 59 28.44 21.52 -14.00
N ILE A 60 28.55 20.22 -14.25
CA ILE A 60 27.39 19.37 -14.53
C ILE A 60 26.50 19.26 -13.29
N ALA A 61 27.07 19.05 -12.12
CA ALA A 61 26.33 18.95 -10.86
C ALA A 61 25.51 20.20 -10.58
N CYS A 62 26.05 21.38 -10.85
CA CYS A 62 25.31 22.64 -10.74
C CYS A 62 24.13 22.71 -11.70
N VAL A 63 24.31 22.38 -12.97
CA VAL A 63 23.21 22.41 -13.96
C VAL A 63 22.13 21.40 -13.65
N ASN A 64 22.49 20.21 -13.18
CA ASN A 64 21.54 19.14 -12.85
C ASN A 64 20.52 19.55 -11.79
N GLN A 65 20.87 20.46 -10.88
CA GLN A 65 19.95 20.96 -9.85
C GLN A 65 18.73 21.71 -10.42
N PHE A 66 18.80 22.16 -11.66
CA PHE A 66 17.76 22.99 -12.29
C PHE A 66 16.93 22.24 -13.33
N ILE A 67 17.18 20.95 -13.54
CA ILE A 67 16.45 20.14 -14.54
C ILE A 67 15.02 19.87 -14.07
N VAL A 68 14.83 19.36 -12.86
CA VAL A 68 13.53 18.92 -12.33
C VAL A 68 12.53 20.08 -12.28
N ASN A 69 12.99 21.25 -11.86
CA ASN A 69 12.14 22.44 -11.74
C ASN A 69 11.84 23.12 -13.09
N ARG A 70 12.33 22.57 -14.20
CA ARG A 70 12.16 23.14 -15.56
C ARG A 70 12.51 24.62 -15.61
N THR A 71 13.57 25.01 -14.94
CA THR A 71 14.00 26.40 -14.85
C THR A 71 14.13 27.01 -16.23
N GLN A 72 13.50 28.17 -16.46
CA GLN A 72 13.47 28.83 -17.77
C GLN A 72 14.89 29.11 -18.33
N ALA A 73 15.80 29.51 -17.45
CA ALA A 73 17.19 29.77 -17.82
C ALA A 73 17.87 28.53 -18.43
N LEU A 74 17.57 27.33 -17.94
CA LEU A 74 18.09 26.09 -18.48
C LEU A 74 17.32 25.66 -19.74
N MET A 75 15.99 25.77 -19.73
CA MET A 75 15.16 25.36 -20.87
C MET A 75 15.46 26.13 -22.14
N ILE A 76 15.84 27.40 -22.03
CA ILE A 76 16.29 28.20 -23.18
C ILE A 76 17.57 27.62 -23.80
N HIS A 77 18.46 27.05 -22.99
CA HIS A 77 19.74 26.49 -23.42
C HIS A 77 19.72 24.95 -23.52
N ILE A 78 18.54 24.33 -23.57
CA ILE A 78 18.42 22.86 -23.49
C ILE A 78 19.19 22.14 -24.60
N ASP A 79 19.14 22.64 -25.82
CA ASP A 79 19.84 22.01 -26.96
C ASP A 79 21.37 22.12 -26.81
N SER A 80 21.88 23.25 -26.35
CA SER A 80 23.29 23.43 -26.02
C SER A 80 23.73 22.54 -24.85
N PHE A 81 22.87 22.39 -23.86
CA PHE A 81 23.13 21.50 -22.73
C PHE A 81 23.27 20.05 -23.21
N LEU A 82 22.32 19.55 -24.04
CA LEU A 82 22.37 18.20 -24.59
C LEU A 82 23.63 17.96 -25.42
N GLU A 83 24.01 18.90 -26.29
CA GLU A 83 25.21 18.80 -27.09
C GLU A 83 26.47 18.66 -26.21
N ASN A 84 26.55 19.48 -25.16
CA ASN A 84 27.67 19.42 -24.22
C ASN A 84 27.67 18.14 -23.38
N LEU A 85 26.47 17.61 -22.99
CA LEU A 85 26.36 16.32 -22.31
C LEU A 85 26.88 15.18 -23.20
N PHE A 86 26.52 15.15 -24.46
CA PHE A 86 26.95 14.10 -25.38
C PHE A 86 28.47 14.17 -25.62
N HIS A 87 29.04 15.38 -25.59
CA HIS A 87 30.50 15.55 -25.64
C HIS A 87 31.19 14.92 -24.42
N LEU A 88 30.57 14.95 -23.24
CA LEU A 88 31.11 14.40 -21.99
C LEU A 88 30.70 12.93 -21.73
N ALA A 89 29.98 12.33 -22.63
CA ALA A 89 29.44 10.99 -22.44
C ALA A 89 30.49 9.92 -22.11
N ASN A 90 31.64 9.98 -22.77
CA ASN A 90 32.74 9.05 -22.61
C ASN A 90 33.94 9.67 -21.86
N ASP A 91 33.69 10.58 -20.94
CA ASP A 91 34.76 11.20 -20.14
C ASP A 91 35.50 10.13 -19.32
N ASP A 92 36.82 10.31 -19.19
CA ASP A 92 37.66 9.37 -18.43
C ASP A 92 37.37 9.40 -16.91
N ASP A 93 36.82 10.50 -16.42
CA ASP A 93 36.49 10.67 -15.01
C ASP A 93 35.12 10.06 -14.68
N SER A 94 35.05 9.20 -13.66
CA SER A 94 33.84 8.51 -13.25
C SER A 94 32.76 9.45 -12.69
N ASP A 95 33.14 10.50 -11.96
CA ASP A 95 32.18 11.47 -11.45
C ASP A 95 31.52 12.27 -12.57
N VAL A 96 32.25 12.60 -13.63
CA VAL A 96 31.67 13.22 -14.81
C VAL A 96 30.71 12.31 -15.50
N ARG A 97 31.04 11.03 -15.72
CA ARG A 97 30.11 10.03 -16.31
C ARG A 97 28.87 9.86 -15.47
N LYS A 98 29.03 9.79 -14.15
CA LYS A 98 27.92 9.68 -13.20
C LYS A 98 26.93 10.83 -13.34
N HIS A 99 27.42 12.06 -13.39
CA HIS A 99 26.56 13.25 -13.57
C HIS A 99 25.91 13.31 -14.94
N VAL A 100 26.59 12.85 -16.00
CA VAL A 100 25.99 12.73 -17.34
C VAL A 100 24.82 11.74 -17.32
N CYS A 101 24.99 10.57 -16.73
CA CYS A 101 23.91 9.58 -16.60
C CYS A 101 22.72 10.15 -15.82
N ARG A 102 22.99 10.81 -14.70
CA ARG A 102 21.95 11.46 -13.88
C ARG A 102 21.19 12.53 -14.66
N ALA A 103 21.90 13.35 -15.44
CA ALA A 103 21.28 14.38 -16.27
C ALA A 103 20.32 13.77 -17.30
N LEU A 104 20.74 12.70 -17.99
CA LEU A 104 19.93 12.02 -18.99
C LEU A 104 18.68 11.37 -18.37
N VAL A 105 18.79 10.78 -17.18
CA VAL A 105 17.64 10.23 -16.44
C VAL A 105 16.62 11.32 -16.11
N MET A 106 17.08 12.43 -15.55
CA MET A 106 16.19 13.57 -15.21
C MET A 106 15.56 14.19 -16.46
N LEU A 107 16.31 14.34 -17.55
CA LEU A 107 15.79 14.86 -18.82
C LEU A 107 14.75 13.94 -19.44
N LEU A 108 14.86 12.64 -19.25
CA LEU A 108 13.85 11.67 -19.71
C LEU A 108 12.48 11.94 -19.10
N GLU A 109 12.44 12.32 -17.84
CA GLU A 109 11.21 12.66 -17.13
C GLU A 109 10.66 14.04 -17.51
N VAL A 110 11.53 15.00 -17.69
CA VAL A 110 11.18 16.43 -17.83
C VAL A 110 11.06 16.87 -19.30
N ARG A 111 11.97 16.44 -20.15
CA ARG A 111 12.08 16.85 -21.55
C ARG A 111 12.35 15.69 -22.47
N MET A 112 11.51 14.67 -22.41
CA MET A 112 11.59 13.49 -23.29
C MET A 112 11.52 13.88 -24.78
N ASP A 113 10.76 14.93 -25.12
CA ASP A 113 10.66 15.45 -26.47
C ASP A 113 12.02 15.76 -27.11
N ARG A 114 12.98 16.21 -26.31
CA ARG A 114 14.34 16.51 -26.77
C ARG A 114 15.24 15.28 -26.85
N LEU A 115 14.93 14.22 -26.13
CA LEU A 115 15.69 12.97 -26.14
C LEU A 115 15.24 11.99 -27.23
N ILE A 116 13.99 12.05 -27.68
CA ILE A 116 13.43 11.12 -28.68
C ILE A 116 14.31 11.02 -29.94
N PRO A 117 14.79 12.11 -30.56
CA PRO A 117 15.63 12.01 -31.74
C PRO A 117 16.96 11.29 -31.55
N HIS A 118 17.41 11.20 -30.29
CA HIS A 118 18.68 10.60 -29.90
C HIS A 118 18.49 9.28 -29.11
N MET A 119 17.26 8.79 -29.00
CA MET A 119 16.90 7.70 -28.07
C MET A 119 17.72 6.45 -28.33
N HIS A 120 17.90 6.04 -29.58
CA HIS A 120 18.70 4.86 -29.90
C HIS A 120 20.15 4.98 -29.36
N ASN A 121 20.79 6.11 -29.59
CA ASN A 121 22.16 6.35 -29.13
C ASN A 121 22.25 6.46 -27.61
N ILE A 122 21.24 7.04 -26.97
CA ILE A 122 21.16 7.13 -25.52
C ILE A 122 21.02 5.74 -24.91
N ILE A 123 20.16 4.90 -25.46
CA ILE A 123 19.98 3.50 -25.01
C ILE A 123 21.30 2.72 -25.15
N GLU A 124 21.97 2.82 -26.30
CA GLU A 124 23.29 2.17 -26.50
C GLU A 124 24.33 2.66 -25.49
N TYR A 125 24.34 3.94 -25.22
CA TYR A 125 25.21 4.53 -24.21
C TYR A 125 24.91 4.01 -22.81
N MET A 126 23.62 3.97 -22.42
CA MET A 126 23.20 3.49 -21.10
C MET A 126 23.44 1.99 -20.91
N LEU A 127 23.31 1.20 -21.97
CA LEU A 127 23.72 -0.22 -21.94
C LEU A 127 25.18 -0.39 -21.57
N MET A 128 26.04 0.45 -22.13
CA MET A 128 27.47 0.43 -21.83
C MET A 128 27.76 0.94 -20.42
N ARG A 129 27.09 2.02 -19.98
CA ARG A 129 27.32 2.60 -18.63
C ARG A 129 26.74 1.75 -17.51
N THR A 130 25.68 0.99 -17.73
CA THR A 130 25.16 0.03 -16.74
C THR A 130 26.17 -1.09 -16.41
N GLN A 131 27.14 -1.30 -17.30
CA GLN A 131 28.28 -2.21 -17.12
C GLN A 131 29.59 -1.51 -16.73
N ASP A 132 29.50 -0.26 -16.31
CA ASP A 132 30.69 0.54 -15.93
C ASP A 132 31.42 -0.13 -14.75
N LEU A 133 32.75 -0.01 -14.76
CA LEU A 133 33.57 -0.53 -13.66
C LEU A 133 33.35 0.22 -12.35
N ASP A 134 32.94 1.48 -12.44
CA ASP A 134 32.53 2.26 -11.27
C ASP A 134 31.06 1.95 -10.96
N GLU A 135 30.80 1.39 -9.77
CA GLU A 135 29.45 1.02 -9.36
C GLU A 135 28.49 2.22 -9.27
N GLY A 136 28.99 3.40 -8.91
CA GLY A 136 28.19 4.63 -8.88
C GLY A 136 27.70 5.04 -10.25
N VAL A 137 28.53 4.89 -11.28
CA VAL A 137 28.14 5.14 -12.68
C VAL A 137 27.14 4.10 -13.14
N ALA A 138 27.38 2.83 -12.84
CA ALA A 138 26.49 1.73 -13.20
C ALA A 138 25.10 1.91 -12.56
N LEU A 139 25.04 2.33 -11.31
CA LEU A 139 23.78 2.60 -10.60
C LEU A 139 23.00 3.75 -11.25
N GLU A 140 23.64 4.87 -11.51
CA GLU A 140 22.98 6.00 -12.16
C GLU A 140 22.49 5.65 -13.57
N ALA A 141 23.24 4.87 -14.32
CA ALA A 141 22.81 4.37 -15.62
C ALA A 141 21.63 3.39 -15.49
N CYS A 142 21.60 2.56 -14.46
CA CYS A 142 20.51 1.62 -14.21
C CYS A 142 19.19 2.32 -13.90
N GLU A 143 19.23 3.47 -13.23
CA GLU A 143 18.04 4.32 -12.99
C GLU A 143 17.35 4.74 -14.29
N PHE A 144 18.09 4.84 -15.38
CA PHE A 144 17.53 5.15 -16.70
C PHE A 144 16.47 4.12 -17.13
N TRP A 145 16.68 2.86 -16.83
CA TRP A 145 15.74 1.79 -17.22
C TRP A 145 14.45 1.87 -16.43
N LEU A 146 14.50 2.26 -15.16
CA LEU A 146 13.30 2.52 -14.35
C LEU A 146 12.51 3.68 -14.91
N SER A 147 13.16 4.82 -15.15
CA SER A 147 12.49 6.01 -15.68
C SER A 147 11.92 5.78 -17.08
N LEU A 148 12.64 5.06 -17.94
CA LEU A 148 12.16 4.74 -19.28
C LEU A 148 10.95 3.79 -19.24
N ALA A 149 10.92 2.85 -18.32
CA ALA A 149 9.82 1.89 -18.17
C ALA A 149 8.48 2.58 -17.86
N GLU A 150 8.51 3.72 -17.19
CA GLU A 150 7.32 4.53 -16.89
C GLU A 150 6.80 5.32 -18.11
N GLN A 151 7.60 5.46 -19.16
CA GLN A 151 7.25 6.26 -20.32
C GLN A 151 6.46 5.45 -21.35
N PRO A 152 5.45 6.07 -22.02
CA PRO A 152 4.65 5.36 -23.03
C PRO A 152 5.45 4.79 -24.20
N ILE A 153 6.59 5.38 -24.52
CA ILE A 153 7.46 4.93 -25.61
C ILE A 153 8.34 3.75 -25.26
N CYS A 154 8.35 3.31 -24.00
CA CYS A 154 9.29 2.29 -23.51
C CYS A 154 9.26 1.03 -24.36
N LYS A 155 8.10 0.49 -24.62
CA LYS A 155 7.94 -0.77 -25.36
C LYS A 155 8.53 -0.69 -26.76
N GLU A 156 8.23 0.37 -27.50
CA GLU A 156 8.75 0.58 -28.84
C GLU A 156 10.26 0.84 -28.84
N ALA A 157 10.74 1.68 -27.91
CA ALA A 157 12.13 2.07 -27.84
C ALA A 157 13.06 0.92 -27.40
N LEU A 158 12.62 0.09 -26.44
CA LEU A 158 13.45 -0.96 -25.86
C LEU A 158 13.33 -2.32 -26.52
N ALA A 159 12.25 -2.61 -27.24
CA ALA A 159 12.04 -3.93 -27.84
C ALA A 159 13.26 -4.47 -28.62
N PRO A 160 13.94 -3.70 -29.48
CA PRO A 160 15.14 -4.16 -30.17
C PRO A 160 16.34 -4.43 -29.27
N HIS A 161 16.37 -3.84 -28.09
CA HIS A 161 17.51 -3.87 -27.17
C HIS A 161 17.35 -4.88 -26.02
N LEU A 162 16.17 -5.50 -25.87
CA LEU A 162 15.92 -6.47 -24.79
C LEU A 162 16.94 -7.60 -24.72
N PRO A 163 17.33 -8.24 -25.83
CA PRO A 163 18.32 -9.33 -25.80
C PRO A 163 19.68 -8.94 -25.20
N ARG A 164 19.99 -7.65 -25.19
CA ARG A 164 21.22 -7.11 -24.60
C ARG A 164 21.00 -6.61 -23.18
N LEU A 165 19.86 -5.95 -22.93
CA LEU A 165 19.55 -5.33 -21.65
C LEU A 165 19.26 -6.36 -20.54
N VAL A 166 18.45 -7.35 -20.82
CA VAL A 166 18.02 -8.34 -19.81
C VAL A 166 19.22 -9.10 -19.21
N PRO A 167 20.19 -9.60 -19.99
CA PRO A 167 21.37 -10.22 -19.40
C PRO A 167 22.19 -9.26 -18.51
N ILE A 168 22.27 -7.98 -18.88
CA ILE A 168 22.99 -6.96 -18.10
C ILE A 168 22.30 -6.76 -16.76
N LEU A 169 20.98 -6.65 -16.73
CA LEU A 169 20.21 -6.48 -15.50
C LEU A 169 20.35 -7.70 -14.58
N VAL A 170 20.25 -8.91 -15.11
CA VAL A 170 20.41 -10.13 -14.31
C VAL A 170 21.83 -10.23 -13.72
N ARG A 171 22.85 -9.87 -14.45
CA ARG A 171 24.23 -9.81 -13.91
C ARG A 171 24.36 -8.74 -12.81
N GLY A 172 23.66 -7.62 -12.96
CA GLY A 172 23.63 -6.57 -11.95
C GLY A 172 22.95 -6.97 -10.66
N MET A 173 22.12 -8.00 -10.67
CA MET A 173 21.44 -8.56 -9.49
C MET A 173 22.34 -9.44 -8.62
N LYS A 174 23.50 -9.84 -9.10
CA LYS A 174 24.45 -10.63 -8.33
C LYS A 174 25.03 -9.78 -7.18
N TYR A 175 25.16 -10.39 -6.00
CA TYR A 175 25.86 -9.74 -4.89
C TYR A 175 27.30 -9.42 -5.25
N SER A 176 27.76 -8.20 -4.91
CA SER A 176 29.18 -7.86 -4.98
C SER A 176 29.96 -8.50 -3.82
N GLU A 177 31.29 -8.58 -3.95
CA GLU A 177 32.15 -9.09 -2.86
C GLU A 177 32.00 -8.21 -1.60
N ILE A 178 31.84 -6.91 -1.77
CA ILE A 178 31.64 -5.97 -0.65
C ILE A 178 30.31 -6.24 0.04
N ASP A 179 29.23 -6.45 -0.74
CA ASP A 179 27.92 -6.79 -0.22
C ASP A 179 27.98 -8.05 0.65
N ILE A 180 28.65 -9.11 0.16
CA ILE A 180 28.81 -10.37 0.90
C ILE A 180 29.52 -10.15 2.23
N ILE A 181 30.57 -9.35 2.26
CA ILE A 181 31.32 -9.03 3.47
C ILE A 181 30.45 -8.25 4.46
N LEU A 182 29.79 -7.20 3.99
CA LEU A 182 28.94 -6.33 4.83
C LEU A 182 27.74 -7.08 5.40
N LEU A 183 27.14 -7.96 4.61
CA LEU A 183 26.02 -8.80 5.04
C LEU A 183 26.45 -9.98 5.91
N LYS A 184 27.75 -10.21 6.08
CA LYS A 184 28.28 -11.42 6.70
C LYS A 184 27.72 -12.69 6.03
N GLY A 185 27.65 -12.64 4.70
CA GLY A 185 27.04 -13.69 3.88
C GLY A 185 27.71 -15.07 4.00
N ASP A 186 28.90 -15.14 4.59
CA ASP A 186 29.60 -16.38 4.91
C ASP A 186 29.18 -17.01 6.26
N VAL A 187 28.41 -16.28 7.06
CA VAL A 187 27.91 -16.76 8.35
C VAL A 187 26.55 -17.44 8.16
N GLU A 188 26.51 -18.73 8.43
CA GLU A 188 25.28 -19.52 8.25
C GLU A 188 24.39 -19.51 9.50
N GLU A 189 24.97 -19.43 10.69
CA GLU A 189 24.24 -19.42 11.96
C GLU A 189 24.67 -18.22 12.81
N ASP A 190 23.75 -17.29 13.04
CA ASP A 190 23.98 -16.07 13.81
C ASP A 190 22.86 -15.74 14.81
N GLU A 191 21.91 -16.65 15.00
CA GLU A 191 20.73 -16.42 15.83
C GLU A 191 21.04 -16.05 17.29
N MET A 192 22.21 -16.46 17.79
CA MET A 192 22.63 -16.18 19.15
C MET A 192 23.36 -14.84 19.31
N ILE A 193 23.66 -14.17 18.21
CA ILE A 193 24.32 -12.86 18.23
C ILE A 193 23.25 -11.79 18.51
N PRO A 194 23.41 -10.96 19.58
CA PRO A 194 22.45 -9.89 19.86
C PRO A 194 22.35 -8.89 18.70
N ASP A 195 21.15 -8.38 18.49
CA ASP A 195 20.91 -7.31 17.52
C ASP A 195 21.60 -6.02 17.99
N ARG A 196 22.06 -5.21 17.03
CA ARG A 196 22.54 -3.85 17.30
C ARG A 196 21.36 -2.90 17.31
N GLU A 197 21.42 -1.85 18.11
CA GLU A 197 20.39 -0.79 18.12
C GLU A 197 20.22 -0.15 16.74
N GLU A 198 21.32 -0.04 15.98
CA GLU A 198 21.35 0.50 14.61
C GLU A 198 20.57 -0.35 13.60
N ASP A 199 20.46 -1.66 13.85
CA ASP A 199 19.77 -2.61 12.97
C ASP A 199 18.25 -2.63 13.21
N ILE A 200 17.77 -1.97 14.27
CA ILE A 200 16.37 -1.93 14.65
C ILE A 200 15.75 -0.65 14.08
N ARG A 201 15.00 -0.78 13.01
CA ARG A 201 14.31 0.37 12.41
C ARG A 201 13.03 0.72 13.15
N PRO A 202 12.75 2.01 13.39
CA PRO A 202 11.47 2.43 13.93
C PRO A 202 10.34 2.02 12.98
N ARG A 203 9.33 1.33 13.50
CA ARG A 203 8.09 1.09 12.78
C ARG A 203 7.10 2.20 13.14
N PHE A 204 6.47 2.75 12.12
CA PHE A 204 5.39 3.72 12.30
C PHE A 204 4.05 2.97 12.18
N PRO A 205 3.13 3.16 13.14
CA PRO A 205 1.83 2.50 13.06
C PRO A 205 1.00 3.09 11.91
N LYS A 206 0.25 2.23 11.24
CA LYS A 206 -0.74 2.65 10.24
C LYS A 206 -2.10 2.80 10.93
N SER A 207 -2.76 3.93 10.73
CA SER A 207 -4.12 4.13 11.23
C SER A 207 -5.10 3.18 10.56
N LYS A 208 -6.05 2.67 11.36
CA LYS A 208 -7.09 1.76 10.86
C LYS A 208 -7.97 2.48 9.83
N THR A 209 -8.16 1.86 8.67
CA THR A 209 -9.11 2.28 7.63
C THR A 209 -10.21 1.24 7.53
N HIS A 210 -11.48 1.68 7.54
CA HIS A 210 -12.60 0.79 7.33
C HIS A 210 -12.74 0.47 5.85
N HIS A 211 -12.63 -0.81 5.52
CA HIS A 211 -12.96 -1.34 4.20
C HIS A 211 -14.29 -2.11 4.32
N THR A 212 -15.19 -1.92 3.36
CA THR A 212 -16.29 -2.86 3.17
C THR A 212 -15.67 -4.24 2.97
N HIS A 213 -16.20 -5.28 3.57
CA HIS A 213 -15.65 -6.66 3.65
C HIS A 213 -15.13 -7.28 2.33
N HIS A 214 -14.92 -6.49 1.31
CA HIS A 214 -14.55 -6.85 -0.06
C HIS A 214 -13.09 -6.65 -0.43
N ALA A 215 -12.37 -5.73 0.22
CA ALA A 215 -11.02 -5.37 -0.20
C ALA A 215 -10.06 -6.55 -0.18
N ASN A 216 -10.28 -7.52 0.72
CA ASN A 216 -9.40 -8.69 0.86
C ASN A 216 -9.72 -9.88 -0.05
N MET A 217 -10.84 -9.87 -0.78
CA MET A 217 -11.21 -11.01 -1.63
C MET A 217 -11.25 -10.70 -3.14
N ASN A 218 -11.24 -9.42 -3.54
CA ASN A 218 -11.30 -9.03 -4.95
C ASN A 218 -9.95 -8.92 -5.65
N LYS A 219 -8.84 -9.24 -5.00
CA LYS A 219 -7.56 -9.42 -5.72
C LYS A 219 -7.61 -10.55 -6.76
N HIS A 220 -8.68 -11.34 -6.77
CA HIS A 220 -8.83 -12.52 -7.62
C HIS A 220 -9.79 -12.38 -8.81
N ALA A 221 -10.49 -11.26 -8.98
CA ALA A 221 -11.58 -11.16 -9.96
C ALA A 221 -11.41 -10.12 -11.08
N ASN A 222 -10.31 -9.38 -11.14
CA ASN A 222 -10.10 -8.40 -12.19
C ASN A 222 -8.95 -8.78 -13.13
N GLU A 223 -9.26 -9.62 -14.10
CA GLU A 223 -8.43 -9.81 -15.30
C GLU A 223 -8.64 -8.71 -16.37
N ASN A 224 -9.20 -7.56 -16.02
CA ASN A 224 -9.32 -6.44 -16.97
C ASN A 224 -9.08 -5.09 -16.29
N GLY A 225 -7.92 -4.59 -16.54
CA GLY A 225 -7.48 -3.22 -16.72
C GLY A 225 -8.15 -2.10 -15.91
N GLY A 226 -7.52 -1.73 -14.82
CA GLY A 226 -7.72 -0.46 -14.15
C GLY A 226 -6.69 -0.35 -13.05
N CYS A 227 -5.67 0.48 -13.25
CA CYS A 227 -4.71 0.83 -12.21
C CYS A 227 -5.46 1.55 -11.08
N ASP A 228 -5.72 0.89 -9.98
CA ASP A 228 -6.08 1.56 -8.74
C ASP A 228 -4.77 1.98 -8.04
N GLU A 229 -4.39 3.23 -8.25
CA GLU A 229 -3.25 3.91 -7.62
C GLU A 229 -3.55 4.26 -6.16
N ASP A 230 -3.93 3.30 -5.30
CA ASP A 230 -4.18 3.66 -3.90
C ASP A 230 -3.78 2.57 -2.88
N ASP A 231 -2.83 1.70 -3.23
CA ASP A 231 -2.15 0.82 -2.27
C ASP A 231 -0.65 0.74 -2.59
N THR A 232 0.00 1.91 -2.75
CA THR A 232 1.44 2.00 -2.91
C THR A 232 2.14 2.18 -1.57
N ASP A 233 1.79 1.36 -0.57
CA ASP A 233 2.59 1.19 0.63
C ASP A 233 2.74 -0.30 1.01
N ALA A 234 2.63 -1.18 0.03
CA ALA A 234 3.35 -2.43 0.13
C ALA A 234 4.79 -2.13 -0.28
N GLU A 235 5.58 -1.65 0.66
CA GLU A 235 7.02 -1.86 0.59
C GLU A 235 7.20 -3.37 0.51
N ASP A 236 7.21 -3.85 -0.72
CA ASP A 236 7.48 -5.24 -1.06
C ASP A 236 8.85 -5.57 -0.48
N GLY A 237 8.83 -6.41 0.55
CA GLY A 237 9.97 -6.75 1.36
C GLY A 237 11.11 -7.48 0.64
N CYS A 238 11.68 -6.82 -0.36
CA CYS A 238 13.03 -7.13 -0.81
C CYS A 238 14.07 -6.29 -0.03
N ASP A 239 13.60 -5.51 0.95
CA ASP A 239 14.40 -4.55 1.71
C ASP A 239 14.96 -5.13 3.00
N ASP A 240 15.65 -6.25 2.91
CA ASP A 240 16.37 -6.75 4.08
C ASP A 240 17.86 -6.43 4.08
N ASP A 241 18.24 -5.31 3.51
CA ASP A 241 19.63 -4.89 3.48
C ASP A 241 19.89 -3.63 4.31
N SER A 242 19.52 -3.70 5.60
CA SER A 242 19.59 -2.59 6.54
C SER A 242 20.99 -2.10 6.88
N THR A 243 22.04 -2.81 6.45
CA THR A 243 23.43 -2.46 6.73
C THR A 243 24.16 -1.82 5.55
N LEU A 244 23.56 -1.83 4.35
CA LEU A 244 24.08 -1.17 3.15
C LEU A 244 23.29 0.10 2.90
N SER A 245 23.87 1.03 2.14
CA SER A 245 23.12 2.18 1.65
C SER A 245 21.81 1.70 1.04
N ASP A 246 20.72 2.39 1.32
CA ASP A 246 19.36 1.94 1.04
C ASP A 246 19.10 1.58 -0.43
N TRP A 247 19.90 2.08 -1.37
CA TRP A 247 19.75 1.85 -2.80
C TRP A 247 21.08 1.49 -3.46
N ASN A 248 21.13 0.36 -4.17
CA ASN A 248 22.32 -0.13 -4.84
C ASN A 248 22.00 -0.71 -6.23
N LEU A 249 23.02 -1.11 -6.96
CA LEU A 249 22.89 -1.66 -8.33
C LEU A 249 22.01 -2.94 -8.35
N ARG A 250 22.15 -3.79 -7.35
CA ARG A 250 21.35 -5.01 -7.23
C ARG A 250 19.85 -4.71 -7.14
N LYS A 251 19.47 -3.83 -6.22
CA LYS A 251 18.06 -3.42 -6.02
C LYS A 251 17.52 -2.69 -7.25
N CYS A 252 18.29 -1.78 -7.81
CA CYS A 252 17.91 -1.05 -9.02
C CYS A 252 17.71 -2.00 -10.21
N SER A 253 18.60 -2.98 -10.40
CA SER A 253 18.49 -3.96 -11.48
C SER A 253 17.25 -4.85 -11.33
N ALA A 254 16.94 -5.27 -10.11
CA ALA A 254 15.75 -6.07 -9.82
C ALA A 254 14.47 -5.26 -10.05
N ALA A 255 14.43 -4.02 -9.58
CA ALA A 255 13.30 -3.11 -9.80
C ALA A 255 13.10 -2.81 -11.30
N ALA A 256 14.20 -2.60 -12.04
CA ALA A 256 14.13 -2.37 -13.48
C ALA A 256 13.57 -3.60 -14.22
N LEU A 257 13.97 -4.79 -13.85
CA LEU A 257 13.43 -6.03 -14.45
C LEU A 257 11.95 -6.21 -14.13
N ASP A 258 11.53 -5.94 -12.91
CA ASP A 258 10.12 -5.97 -12.51
C ASP A 258 9.27 -5.00 -13.37
N MET A 259 9.71 -3.75 -13.48
CA MET A 259 9.03 -2.75 -14.32
C MET A 259 8.96 -3.17 -15.78
N LEU A 260 10.05 -3.71 -16.34
CA LEU A 260 10.06 -4.21 -17.71
C LEU A 260 9.15 -5.42 -17.90
N ALA A 261 9.05 -6.28 -16.91
CA ALA A 261 8.10 -7.40 -16.92
C ALA A 261 6.66 -6.89 -16.99
N ASN A 262 6.34 -5.82 -16.27
CA ASN A 262 5.01 -5.19 -16.33
C ASN A 262 4.73 -4.52 -17.68
N VAL A 263 5.74 -3.98 -18.36
CA VAL A 263 5.61 -3.34 -19.67
C VAL A 263 5.50 -4.39 -20.80
N PHE A 264 6.43 -5.34 -20.84
CA PHE A 264 6.54 -6.31 -21.94
C PHE A 264 5.71 -7.56 -21.72
N ARG A 265 5.35 -7.87 -20.49
CA ARG A 265 4.58 -9.07 -20.16
C ARG A 265 5.25 -10.33 -20.70
N GLU A 266 4.53 -11.19 -21.36
CA GLU A 266 5.02 -12.45 -21.90
C GLU A 266 6.11 -12.28 -22.98
N GLU A 267 6.18 -11.15 -23.64
CA GLU A 267 7.21 -10.85 -24.66
C GLU A 267 8.64 -10.83 -24.08
N LEU A 268 8.77 -10.65 -22.76
CA LEU A 268 10.07 -10.71 -22.07
C LEU A 268 10.62 -12.13 -21.95
N LEU A 269 9.75 -13.13 -21.87
CA LEU A 269 10.12 -14.52 -21.58
C LEU A 269 11.04 -15.16 -22.59
N PRO A 270 10.88 -14.99 -23.92
CA PRO A 270 11.81 -15.57 -24.88
C PRO A 270 13.26 -15.15 -24.66
N VAL A 271 13.50 -13.96 -24.14
CA VAL A 271 14.83 -13.46 -23.80
C VAL A 271 15.28 -13.96 -22.44
N LEU A 272 14.39 -13.97 -21.45
CA LEU A 272 14.72 -14.26 -20.06
C LEU A 272 14.81 -15.76 -19.74
N VAL A 273 13.94 -16.59 -20.30
CA VAL A 273 13.90 -18.04 -20.00
C VAL A 273 15.24 -18.74 -20.22
N PRO A 274 15.99 -18.49 -21.32
CA PRO A 274 17.32 -19.06 -21.47
C PRO A 274 18.29 -18.66 -20.36
N ILE A 275 18.23 -17.44 -19.91
CA ILE A 275 19.06 -16.91 -18.82
C ILE A 275 18.68 -17.58 -17.49
N LEU A 276 17.39 -17.74 -17.21
CA LEU A 276 16.92 -18.43 -16.01
C LEU A 276 17.34 -19.91 -16.00
N LYS A 277 17.29 -20.61 -17.13
CA LYS A 277 17.76 -21.99 -17.24
C LYS A 277 19.25 -22.13 -16.92
N GLU A 278 20.05 -21.14 -17.29
CA GLU A 278 21.48 -21.12 -16.98
C GLU A 278 21.74 -20.78 -15.52
N THR A 279 21.03 -19.79 -14.95
CA THR A 279 21.31 -19.24 -13.63
C THR A 279 20.67 -20.06 -12.49
N LEU A 280 19.42 -20.48 -12.61
CA LEU A 280 18.68 -21.17 -11.53
C LEU A 280 19.32 -22.47 -11.07
N PHE A 281 19.98 -23.18 -11.96
CA PHE A 281 20.60 -24.48 -11.69
C PHE A 281 22.13 -24.40 -11.62
N HIS A 282 22.69 -23.21 -11.55
CA HIS A 282 24.14 -23.00 -11.54
C HIS A 282 24.74 -23.51 -10.24
N GLN A 283 25.97 -24.05 -10.32
CA GLN A 283 26.68 -24.55 -9.14
C GLN A 283 27.24 -23.46 -8.23
N ASP A 284 27.57 -22.29 -8.81
CA ASP A 284 27.96 -21.12 -8.05
C ASP A 284 26.69 -20.53 -7.40
N TRP A 285 26.68 -20.49 -6.08
CA TRP A 285 25.51 -20.03 -5.32
C TRP A 285 25.16 -18.56 -5.61
N GLU A 286 26.14 -17.69 -5.90
CA GLU A 286 25.91 -16.27 -6.21
C GLU A 286 25.11 -16.10 -7.50
N ILE A 287 25.41 -16.91 -8.51
CA ILE A 287 24.70 -16.91 -9.79
C ILE A 287 23.31 -17.53 -9.61
N LYS A 288 23.20 -18.62 -8.88
CA LYS A 288 21.92 -19.27 -8.54
C LYS A 288 21.01 -18.30 -7.80
N GLU A 289 21.52 -17.59 -6.80
CA GLU A 289 20.79 -16.62 -6.01
C GLU A 289 20.27 -15.48 -6.89
N SER A 290 21.07 -14.94 -7.79
CA SER A 290 20.63 -13.90 -8.73
C SER A 290 19.53 -14.38 -9.68
N GLY A 291 19.58 -15.62 -10.12
CA GLY A 291 18.54 -16.24 -10.93
C GLY A 291 17.20 -16.38 -10.17
N ILE A 292 17.25 -16.75 -8.90
CA ILE A 292 16.07 -16.85 -8.04
C ILE A 292 15.46 -15.45 -7.80
N LEU A 293 16.30 -14.46 -7.57
CA LEU A 293 15.85 -13.07 -7.46
C LEU A 293 15.16 -12.60 -8.75
N ALA A 294 15.75 -12.86 -9.90
CA ALA A 294 15.17 -12.51 -11.20
C ALA A 294 13.81 -13.18 -11.41
N LEU A 295 13.67 -14.44 -11.04
CA LEU A 295 12.42 -15.18 -11.14
C LEU A 295 11.33 -14.55 -10.26
N GLY A 296 11.68 -14.10 -9.06
CA GLY A 296 10.76 -13.35 -8.18
C GLY A 296 10.37 -12.00 -8.75
N ALA A 297 11.33 -11.26 -9.31
CA ALA A 297 11.09 -9.93 -9.88
C ALA A 297 10.10 -9.93 -11.04
N ILE A 298 10.07 -10.98 -11.86
CA ILE A 298 9.15 -11.08 -13.01
C ILE A 298 7.79 -11.67 -12.66
N ALA A 299 7.56 -12.09 -11.44
CA ALA A 299 6.37 -12.86 -11.06
C ALA A 299 5.07 -12.14 -11.42
N GLU A 300 4.95 -10.87 -11.10
CA GLU A 300 3.74 -10.09 -11.37
C GLU A 300 3.50 -9.89 -12.87
N GLY A 301 4.49 -9.34 -13.57
CA GLY A 301 4.34 -8.97 -14.98
C GLY A 301 4.26 -10.17 -15.94
N CYS A 302 4.95 -11.24 -15.63
CA CYS A 302 5.06 -12.42 -16.50
C CYS A 302 4.27 -13.64 -16.00
N MET A 303 3.35 -13.48 -15.06
CA MET A 303 2.64 -14.59 -14.44
C MET A 303 2.00 -15.54 -15.46
N SER A 304 1.24 -14.99 -16.42
CA SER A 304 0.54 -15.80 -17.42
C SER A 304 1.48 -16.70 -18.23
N GLY A 305 2.62 -16.16 -18.64
CA GLY A 305 3.63 -16.91 -19.39
C GLY A 305 4.45 -17.87 -18.53
N MET A 306 4.51 -17.64 -17.22
CA MET A 306 5.22 -18.51 -16.28
C MET A 306 4.40 -19.70 -15.80
N ILE A 307 3.08 -19.62 -15.82
CA ILE A 307 2.18 -20.67 -15.34
C ILE A 307 2.56 -22.06 -15.90
N PRO A 308 2.85 -22.26 -17.20
CA PRO A 308 3.24 -23.58 -17.72
C PRO A 308 4.53 -24.15 -17.11
N HIS A 309 5.37 -23.29 -16.53
CA HIS A 309 6.65 -23.69 -15.94
C HIS A 309 6.58 -23.89 -14.42
N LEU A 310 5.54 -23.37 -13.76
CA LEU A 310 5.47 -23.32 -12.29
C LEU A 310 5.34 -24.70 -11.65
N SER A 311 4.70 -25.66 -12.31
CA SER A 311 4.58 -27.03 -11.80
C SER A 311 5.93 -27.72 -11.59
N GLU A 312 6.96 -27.32 -12.33
CA GLU A 312 8.34 -27.82 -12.18
C GLU A 312 9.19 -26.88 -11.32
N LEU A 313 9.00 -25.55 -11.46
CA LEU A 313 9.81 -24.56 -10.74
C LEU A 313 9.49 -24.49 -9.25
N ILE A 314 8.23 -24.54 -8.88
CA ILE A 314 7.84 -24.41 -7.46
C ILE A 314 8.41 -25.53 -6.60
N PRO A 315 8.33 -26.82 -6.98
CA PRO A 315 9.01 -27.87 -6.22
C PRO A 315 10.53 -27.68 -6.12
N TYR A 316 11.16 -27.20 -7.18
CA TYR A 316 12.59 -26.88 -7.18
C TYR A 316 12.91 -25.75 -6.18
N LEU A 317 12.15 -24.65 -6.20
CA LEU A 317 12.32 -23.55 -5.26
C LEU A 317 12.10 -24.02 -3.81
N ILE A 318 11.10 -24.84 -3.55
CA ILE A 318 10.89 -25.44 -2.24
C ILE A 318 12.13 -26.22 -1.78
N SER A 319 12.78 -26.95 -2.68
CA SER A 319 14.05 -27.64 -2.38
C SER A 319 15.19 -26.65 -2.05
N CYS A 320 15.20 -25.48 -2.68
CA CYS A 320 16.19 -24.42 -2.42
C CYS A 320 16.02 -23.77 -1.04
N LEU A 321 14.87 -23.92 -0.38
CA LEU A 321 14.70 -23.53 1.01
C LEU A 321 15.62 -24.29 1.98
N SER A 322 16.15 -25.43 1.56
CA SER A 322 17.11 -26.23 2.30
C SER A 322 18.55 -26.08 1.80
N ASP A 323 18.83 -25.05 1.00
CA ASP A 323 20.18 -24.80 0.46
C ASP A 323 21.17 -24.52 1.59
N LYS A 324 22.44 -24.87 1.37
CA LYS A 324 23.50 -24.66 2.34
C LYS A 324 23.77 -23.19 2.62
N LYS A 325 23.52 -22.32 1.64
CA LYS A 325 23.77 -20.88 1.76
C LYS A 325 22.55 -20.14 2.30
N ALA A 326 22.72 -19.42 3.40
CA ALA A 326 21.66 -18.63 4.02
C ALA A 326 21.07 -17.60 3.04
N LEU A 327 21.90 -16.93 2.27
CA LEU A 327 21.42 -15.95 1.30
C LEU A 327 20.55 -16.56 0.20
N VAL A 328 20.83 -17.81 -0.21
CA VAL A 328 19.96 -18.56 -1.15
C VAL A 328 18.63 -18.91 -0.48
N ARG A 329 18.65 -19.39 0.76
CA ARG A 329 17.41 -19.69 1.51
C ARG A 329 16.53 -18.44 1.67
N ALA A 330 17.14 -17.31 2.01
CA ALA A 330 16.41 -16.04 2.21
C ALA A 330 15.73 -15.56 0.92
N ILE A 331 16.45 -15.48 -0.18
CA ILE A 331 15.85 -15.04 -1.46
C ILE A 331 14.79 -16.01 -1.98
N THR A 332 14.96 -17.29 -1.71
CA THR A 332 13.98 -18.32 -2.09
C THR A 332 12.66 -18.12 -1.35
N CYS A 333 12.69 -17.74 -0.07
CA CYS A 333 11.50 -17.40 0.69
C CYS A 333 10.72 -16.27 0.00
N TRP A 334 11.40 -15.19 -0.33
CA TRP A 334 10.79 -14.04 -1.00
C TRP A 334 10.21 -14.42 -2.36
N THR A 335 10.97 -15.12 -3.19
CA THR A 335 10.52 -15.52 -4.53
C THR A 335 9.28 -16.42 -4.46
N LEU A 336 9.25 -17.37 -3.54
CA LEU A 336 8.08 -18.23 -3.34
C LEU A 336 6.86 -17.43 -2.89
N SER A 337 7.03 -16.38 -2.09
CA SER A 337 5.93 -15.51 -1.69
C SER A 337 5.28 -14.80 -2.89
N ARG A 338 6.08 -14.46 -3.89
CA ARG A 338 5.60 -13.84 -5.13
C ARG A 338 4.71 -14.76 -5.98
N TYR A 339 4.83 -16.07 -5.80
CA TYR A 339 4.01 -17.08 -6.48
C TYR A 339 2.97 -17.73 -5.55
N ALA A 340 2.80 -17.24 -4.35
CA ALA A 340 1.90 -17.81 -3.35
C ALA A 340 0.45 -17.91 -3.84
N HIS A 341 -0.03 -16.93 -4.59
CA HIS A 341 -1.36 -16.94 -5.18
C HIS A 341 -1.59 -18.17 -6.08
N TRP A 342 -0.66 -18.44 -6.98
CA TRP A 342 -0.74 -19.63 -7.84
C TRP A 342 -0.69 -20.93 -7.03
N VAL A 343 0.18 -21.00 -6.04
CA VAL A 343 0.32 -22.19 -5.17
C VAL A 343 -0.97 -22.50 -4.44
N CYS A 344 -1.65 -21.46 -3.90
CA CYS A 344 -2.92 -21.63 -3.19
C CYS A 344 -4.06 -22.09 -4.10
N ALA A 345 -4.00 -21.81 -5.39
CA ALA A 345 -4.99 -22.26 -6.38
C ALA A 345 -4.80 -23.72 -6.81
N GLN A 346 -3.68 -24.35 -6.46
CA GLN A 346 -3.38 -25.74 -6.79
C GLN A 346 -3.86 -26.71 -5.69
N PRO A 347 -3.84 -28.05 -5.93
CA PRO A 347 -4.16 -29.02 -4.88
C PRO A 347 -3.27 -28.84 -3.65
N HIS A 348 -3.87 -28.73 -2.46
CA HIS A 348 -3.16 -28.37 -1.23
C HIS A 348 -2.10 -29.40 -0.80
N ASP A 349 -2.37 -30.69 -0.96
CA ASP A 349 -1.44 -31.75 -0.55
C ASP A 349 -0.12 -31.72 -1.31
N THR A 350 -0.15 -31.25 -2.55
CA THR A 350 1.03 -31.26 -3.45
C THR A 350 1.73 -29.90 -3.54
N HIS A 351 1.07 -28.81 -3.19
CA HIS A 351 1.57 -27.45 -3.35
C HIS A 351 1.58 -26.64 -2.06
N LEU A 352 0.41 -26.34 -1.48
CA LEU A 352 0.31 -25.50 -0.28
C LEU A 352 0.99 -26.15 0.93
N LYS A 353 0.70 -27.40 1.21
CA LYS A 353 1.24 -28.11 2.37
C LYS A 353 2.76 -28.22 2.34
N PRO A 354 3.42 -28.64 1.23
CA PRO A 354 4.87 -28.64 1.14
C PRO A 354 5.49 -27.26 1.30
N LEU A 355 4.95 -26.24 0.66
CA LEU A 355 5.44 -24.86 0.79
C LEU A 355 5.33 -24.36 2.23
N MET A 356 4.17 -24.49 2.83
CA MET A 356 3.91 -24.09 4.22
C MET A 356 4.85 -24.79 5.18
N THR A 357 5.02 -26.10 5.04
CA THR A 357 5.88 -26.90 5.91
C THR A 357 7.33 -26.46 5.85
N GLU A 358 7.85 -26.23 4.65
CA GLU A 358 9.25 -25.80 4.47
C GLU A 358 9.48 -24.34 4.89
N LEU A 359 8.52 -23.44 4.66
CA LEU A 359 8.60 -22.07 5.17
C LEU A 359 8.60 -22.05 6.69
N LEU A 360 7.76 -22.85 7.36
CA LEU A 360 7.74 -22.94 8.82
C LEU A 360 9.05 -23.48 9.39
N LYS A 361 9.72 -24.42 8.70
CA LYS A 361 11.07 -24.81 9.08
C LYS A 361 12.06 -23.65 8.98
N ARG A 362 11.92 -22.79 7.98
CA ARG A 362 12.79 -21.62 7.81
C ARG A 362 12.46 -20.49 8.81
N VAL A 363 11.23 -20.39 9.28
CA VAL A 363 10.88 -19.52 10.43
C VAL A 363 11.75 -19.87 11.64
N LEU A 364 12.10 -21.13 11.82
CA LEU A 364 12.97 -21.62 12.90
C LEU A 364 14.43 -21.79 12.48
N ASP A 365 14.84 -21.17 11.38
CA ASP A 365 16.24 -21.24 10.89
C ASP A 365 17.24 -20.68 11.90
N GLY A 366 18.46 -21.13 11.84
CA GLY A 366 19.55 -20.63 12.66
C GLY A 366 20.14 -19.28 12.20
N ASN A 367 19.72 -18.80 11.05
CA ASN A 367 20.16 -17.52 10.48
C ASN A 367 19.05 -16.48 10.59
N LYS A 368 19.36 -15.31 11.15
CA LYS A 368 18.37 -14.25 11.39
C LYS A 368 17.74 -13.71 10.12
N ARG A 369 18.52 -13.57 9.05
CA ARG A 369 18.03 -13.10 7.76
C ARG A 369 17.04 -14.07 7.14
N VAL A 370 17.31 -15.36 7.27
CA VAL A 370 16.38 -16.41 6.81
C VAL A 370 15.12 -16.42 7.67
N GLN A 371 15.24 -16.25 8.98
CA GLN A 371 14.09 -16.13 9.90
C GLN A 371 13.16 -14.99 9.44
N GLU A 372 13.72 -13.82 9.20
CA GLU A 372 12.98 -12.64 8.74
C GLU A 372 12.29 -12.88 7.39
N ALA A 373 13.05 -13.35 6.41
CA ALA A 373 12.51 -13.64 5.07
C ALA A 373 11.40 -14.69 5.12
N ALA A 374 11.56 -15.73 5.94
CA ALA A 374 10.55 -16.79 6.11
C ALA A 374 9.28 -16.28 6.78
N CYS A 375 9.39 -15.45 7.82
CA CYS A 375 8.24 -14.83 8.47
C CYS A 375 7.46 -13.93 7.50
N SER A 376 8.15 -13.08 6.76
CA SER A 376 7.51 -12.19 5.77
C SER A 376 6.84 -12.98 4.65
N ALA A 377 7.51 -14.00 4.12
CA ALA A 377 6.95 -14.88 3.10
C ALA A 377 5.74 -15.66 3.62
N PHE A 378 5.80 -16.11 4.87
CA PHE A 378 4.69 -16.81 5.49
C PHE A 378 3.48 -15.91 5.72
N ALA A 379 3.68 -14.66 6.13
CA ALA A 379 2.62 -13.68 6.22
C ALA A 379 1.91 -13.48 4.87
N THR A 380 2.66 -13.35 3.78
CA THR A 380 2.08 -13.27 2.44
C THR A 380 1.28 -14.54 2.09
N LEU A 381 1.79 -15.71 2.43
CA LEU A 381 1.07 -16.96 2.21
C LEU A 381 -0.23 -17.03 3.02
N GLU A 382 -0.23 -16.52 4.25
CA GLU A 382 -1.42 -16.43 5.11
C GLU A 382 -2.51 -15.58 4.46
N GLU A 383 -2.15 -14.42 3.92
CA GLU A 383 -3.07 -13.53 3.21
C GLU A 383 -3.69 -14.19 1.98
N GLU A 384 -2.90 -14.95 1.22
CA GLU A 384 -3.37 -15.63 0.02
C GLU A 384 -4.22 -16.87 0.32
N ALA A 385 -3.80 -17.67 1.29
CA ALA A 385 -4.48 -18.93 1.63
C ALA A 385 -5.73 -18.73 2.48
N CYS A 386 -5.78 -17.67 3.30
CA CYS A 386 -6.92 -17.38 4.17
C CYS A 386 -7.39 -18.60 4.97
N THR A 387 -8.67 -18.96 4.88
CA THR A 387 -9.27 -20.06 5.63
C THR A 387 -8.76 -21.46 5.22
N GLU A 388 -8.04 -21.57 4.12
CA GLU A 388 -7.43 -22.83 3.70
C GLU A 388 -6.32 -23.30 4.67
N LEU A 389 -5.81 -22.39 5.50
CA LEU A 389 -4.84 -22.70 6.56
C LEU A 389 -5.47 -23.38 7.80
N VAL A 390 -6.78 -23.35 7.93
CA VAL A 390 -7.46 -23.86 9.13
C VAL A 390 -7.08 -25.30 9.49
N PRO A 391 -6.97 -26.26 8.54
CA PRO A 391 -6.54 -27.63 8.86
C PRO A 391 -5.13 -27.72 9.46
N TYR A 392 -4.28 -26.71 9.22
CA TYR A 392 -2.88 -26.69 9.65
C TYR A 392 -2.62 -25.73 10.82
N LEU A 393 -3.67 -25.13 11.36
CA LEU A 393 -3.57 -24.01 12.30
C LEU A 393 -2.82 -24.38 13.59
N GLY A 394 -3.02 -25.59 14.11
CA GLY A 394 -2.29 -26.06 15.28
C GLY A 394 -0.78 -26.10 15.06
N PHE A 395 -0.35 -26.65 13.95
CA PHE A 395 1.07 -26.72 13.57
C PHE A 395 1.66 -25.33 13.34
N ILE A 396 0.94 -24.44 12.65
CA ILE A 396 1.36 -23.08 12.42
C ILE A 396 1.58 -22.33 13.76
N LEU A 397 0.62 -22.42 14.68
CA LEU A 397 0.69 -21.76 15.98
C LEU A 397 1.85 -22.29 16.83
N GLU A 398 2.05 -23.60 16.86
CA GLU A 398 3.18 -24.20 17.57
C GLU A 398 4.53 -23.64 17.09
N THR A 399 4.68 -23.52 15.78
CA THR A 399 5.91 -22.98 15.17
C THR A 399 6.11 -21.50 15.52
N LEU A 400 5.06 -20.67 15.34
CA LEU A 400 5.14 -19.23 15.61
C LEU A 400 5.39 -18.96 17.11
N VAL A 401 4.75 -19.72 17.98
CA VAL A 401 4.96 -19.59 19.44
C VAL A 401 6.38 -20.00 19.82
N PHE A 402 6.91 -21.08 19.24
CA PHE A 402 8.30 -21.47 19.48
C PHE A 402 9.29 -20.36 19.06
N ALA A 403 8.99 -19.64 18.00
CA ALA A 403 9.82 -18.54 17.52
C ALA A 403 9.93 -17.39 18.54
N PHE A 404 8.96 -17.19 19.43
CA PHE A 404 9.06 -16.19 20.51
C PHE A 404 10.25 -16.41 21.43
N GLY A 405 10.60 -17.66 21.70
CA GLY A 405 11.76 -18.01 22.53
C GLY A 405 13.09 -18.01 21.78
N LYS A 406 13.02 -18.05 20.45
CA LYS A 406 14.20 -18.19 19.58
C LYS A 406 14.69 -16.86 19.03
N TYR A 407 13.77 -15.94 18.70
CA TYR A 407 14.09 -14.72 17.97
C TYR A 407 14.75 -13.65 18.83
N GLN A 408 15.69 -12.93 18.21
CA GLN A 408 16.21 -11.67 18.71
C GLN A 408 15.19 -10.54 18.47
N HIS A 409 15.43 -9.38 19.04
CA HIS A 409 14.49 -8.26 19.10
C HIS A 409 13.92 -7.85 17.72
N LYS A 410 14.79 -7.67 16.73
CA LYS A 410 14.38 -7.26 15.37
C LYS A 410 13.35 -8.23 14.78
N ASN A 411 13.61 -9.51 14.84
CA ASN A 411 12.75 -10.54 14.25
C ASN A 411 11.46 -10.76 15.06
N LEU A 412 11.46 -10.45 16.36
CA LEU A 412 10.22 -10.46 17.15
C LEU A 412 9.17 -9.48 16.59
N LEU A 413 9.61 -8.32 16.11
CA LEU A 413 8.69 -7.33 15.52
C LEU A 413 7.99 -7.87 14.28
N ILE A 414 8.73 -8.63 13.46
CA ILE A 414 8.17 -9.28 12.26
C ILE A 414 7.26 -10.45 12.64
N LEU A 415 7.60 -11.14 13.72
CA LEU A 415 6.76 -12.24 14.23
C LEU A 415 5.39 -11.76 14.69
N TYR A 416 5.30 -10.59 15.33
CA TYR A 416 4.01 -9.99 15.68
C TYR A 416 3.15 -9.74 14.44
N ASP A 417 3.76 -9.23 13.39
CA ASP A 417 3.09 -8.99 12.11
C ASP A 417 2.53 -10.30 11.52
N ALA A 418 3.34 -11.35 11.48
CA ALA A 418 2.91 -12.66 10.99
C ALA A 418 1.73 -13.23 11.82
N ILE A 419 1.74 -13.05 13.12
CA ILE A 419 0.64 -13.51 14.01
C ILE A 419 -0.61 -12.67 13.77
N GLY A 420 -0.49 -11.36 13.66
CA GLY A 420 -1.61 -10.48 13.33
C GLY A 420 -2.25 -10.83 12.00
N THR A 421 -1.43 -11.04 10.98
CA THR A 421 -1.87 -11.47 9.64
C THR A 421 -2.58 -12.82 9.69
N LEU A 422 -2.06 -13.78 10.46
CA LEU A 422 -2.73 -15.06 10.66
C LEU A 422 -4.13 -14.88 11.26
N ALA A 423 -4.24 -14.06 12.31
CA ALA A 423 -5.52 -13.78 12.95
C ALA A 423 -6.52 -13.15 11.99
N ASP A 424 -6.10 -12.20 11.18
CA ASP A 424 -6.95 -11.57 10.16
C ASP A 424 -7.38 -12.57 9.07
N SER A 425 -6.47 -13.47 8.69
CA SER A 425 -6.70 -14.43 7.59
C SER A 425 -7.66 -15.58 7.98
N VAL A 426 -7.51 -16.14 9.17
CA VAL A 426 -8.34 -17.27 9.62
C VAL A 426 -9.53 -16.85 10.47
N GLY A 427 -9.55 -15.64 11.00
CA GLY A 427 -10.65 -15.06 11.74
C GLY A 427 -11.09 -15.93 12.94
N HIS A 428 -12.39 -16.14 13.06
CA HIS A 428 -13.00 -16.86 14.19
C HIS A 428 -12.54 -18.31 14.35
N HIS A 429 -11.92 -18.91 13.35
CA HIS A 429 -11.34 -20.26 13.46
C HIS A 429 -10.21 -20.35 14.47
N LEU A 430 -9.62 -19.21 14.83
CA LEU A 430 -8.61 -19.09 15.89
C LEU A 430 -9.25 -19.20 17.29
N ASN A 431 -10.54 -18.96 17.43
CA ASN A 431 -11.28 -18.98 18.70
C ASN A 431 -11.55 -20.43 19.16
N LYS A 432 -10.50 -21.12 19.55
CA LYS A 432 -10.57 -22.45 20.19
C LYS A 432 -9.69 -22.46 21.43
N PRO A 433 -10.11 -23.13 22.52
CA PRO A 433 -9.34 -23.13 23.78
C PRO A 433 -7.88 -23.56 23.61
N ASP A 434 -7.61 -24.59 22.80
CA ASP A 434 -6.25 -25.09 22.55
C ASP A 434 -5.37 -24.04 21.89
N TYR A 435 -5.90 -23.29 20.91
CA TYR A 435 -5.19 -22.23 20.21
C TYR A 435 -4.97 -21.00 21.09
N ILE A 436 -5.98 -20.61 21.86
CA ILE A 436 -5.90 -19.49 22.80
C ILE A 436 -4.84 -19.76 23.86
N ASN A 437 -4.84 -20.96 24.45
CA ASN A 437 -3.89 -21.37 25.47
C ASN A 437 -2.45 -21.46 24.96
N LEU A 438 -2.26 -21.66 23.66
CA LEU A 438 -0.97 -21.67 23.03
C LEU A 438 -0.47 -20.26 22.67
N LEU A 439 -1.36 -19.41 22.11
CA LEU A 439 -1.01 -18.12 21.55
C LEU A 439 -0.90 -16.99 22.60
N MET A 440 -1.86 -16.92 23.52
CA MET A 440 -1.98 -15.77 24.41
C MET A 440 -0.87 -15.65 25.47
N PRO A 441 -0.35 -16.75 26.09
CA PRO A 441 0.68 -16.59 27.12
C PRO A 441 1.93 -15.82 26.66
N PRO A 442 2.57 -16.10 25.51
CA PRO A 442 3.72 -15.32 25.07
C PRO A 442 3.40 -13.86 24.76
N LEU A 443 2.23 -13.57 24.19
CA LEU A 443 1.77 -12.21 23.91
C LEU A 443 1.54 -11.41 25.20
N ILE A 444 0.88 -12.00 26.18
CA ILE A 444 0.62 -11.37 27.49
C ILE A 444 1.91 -11.18 28.27
N ASN A 445 2.85 -12.11 28.19
CA ASN A 445 4.15 -11.95 28.81
C ASN A 445 4.90 -10.71 28.24
N LYS A 446 4.90 -10.54 26.93
CA LYS A 446 5.48 -9.33 26.28
C LYS A 446 4.71 -8.06 26.67
N TRP A 447 3.40 -8.13 26.72
CA TRP A 447 2.54 -7.05 27.21
C TRP A 447 2.94 -6.55 28.59
N ASN A 448 3.24 -7.46 29.52
CA ASN A 448 3.60 -7.14 30.89
C ASN A 448 5.03 -6.60 31.04
N VAL A 449 5.94 -6.99 30.14
CA VAL A 449 7.36 -6.61 30.19
C VAL A 449 7.62 -5.23 29.59
N LEU A 450 6.92 -4.88 28.51
CA LEU A 450 7.10 -3.62 27.80
C LEU A 450 6.54 -2.44 28.59
N LYS A 451 7.31 -1.35 28.66
CA LYS A 451 6.91 -0.10 29.31
C LYS A 451 6.03 0.74 28.36
N ASP A 452 5.27 1.67 28.92
CA ASP A 452 4.35 2.54 28.16
C ASP A 452 5.08 3.49 27.20
N GLU A 453 6.33 3.79 27.43
CA GLU A 453 7.18 4.64 26.56
C GLU A 453 7.90 3.86 25.46
N ASP A 454 7.80 2.54 25.48
CA ASP A 454 8.52 1.68 24.55
C ASP A 454 7.80 1.60 23.21
N LYS A 455 8.51 1.95 22.13
CA LYS A 455 7.97 1.89 20.76
C LYS A 455 7.73 0.46 20.27
N ASP A 456 8.29 -0.55 20.92
CA ASP A 456 7.99 -1.95 20.65
C ASP A 456 6.55 -2.33 21.00
N LEU A 457 5.83 -1.48 21.75
CA LEU A 457 4.40 -1.62 21.93
C LEU A 457 3.62 -1.51 20.61
N PHE A 458 4.07 -0.73 19.65
CA PHE A 458 3.33 -0.50 18.42
C PHE A 458 3.02 -1.82 17.70
N PRO A 459 4.00 -2.65 17.30
CA PRO A 459 3.69 -3.91 16.63
C PRO A 459 2.94 -4.90 17.52
N LEU A 460 3.20 -4.90 18.83
CA LEU A 460 2.45 -5.76 19.76
C LEU A 460 0.97 -5.36 19.86
N LEU A 461 0.67 -4.07 19.96
CA LEU A 461 -0.70 -3.57 20.02
C LEU A 461 -1.46 -3.82 18.71
N GLU A 462 -0.81 -3.64 17.57
CA GLU A 462 -1.37 -3.98 16.27
C GLU A 462 -1.70 -5.47 16.16
N CYS A 463 -0.79 -6.33 16.59
CA CYS A 463 -1.00 -7.77 16.65
C CYS A 463 -2.19 -8.14 17.56
N LEU A 464 -2.25 -7.56 18.76
CA LEU A 464 -3.34 -7.82 19.71
C LEU A 464 -4.70 -7.32 19.20
N SER A 465 -4.73 -6.25 18.41
CA SER A 465 -5.95 -5.76 17.77
C SER A 465 -6.53 -6.83 16.83
N SER A 466 -5.72 -7.39 15.97
CA SER A 466 -6.12 -8.48 15.06
C SER A 466 -6.54 -9.73 15.82
N VAL A 467 -5.78 -10.10 16.85
CA VAL A 467 -6.09 -11.27 17.70
C VAL A 467 -7.41 -11.09 18.45
N ALA A 468 -7.65 -9.93 19.04
CA ALA A 468 -8.88 -9.63 19.77
C ALA A 468 -10.10 -9.72 18.85
N THR A 469 -9.99 -9.19 17.64
CA THR A 469 -11.06 -9.28 16.62
C THR A 469 -11.33 -10.73 16.22
N ALA A 470 -10.29 -11.53 16.03
CA ALA A 470 -10.41 -12.94 15.65
C ALA A 470 -10.97 -13.82 16.76
N LEU A 471 -10.49 -13.65 17.99
CA LEU A 471 -10.90 -14.46 19.13
C LEU A 471 -12.30 -14.14 19.64
N ARG A 472 -12.82 -12.96 19.35
CA ARG A 472 -14.16 -12.55 19.81
C ARG A 472 -14.33 -12.78 21.33
N SER A 473 -15.36 -13.50 21.74
CA SER A 473 -15.58 -13.82 23.16
C SER A 473 -14.42 -14.58 23.83
N GLY A 474 -13.59 -15.25 23.06
CA GLY A 474 -12.38 -15.91 23.57
C GLY A 474 -11.33 -14.95 24.15
N PHE A 475 -11.41 -13.68 23.81
CA PHE A 475 -10.54 -12.64 24.36
C PHE A 475 -11.01 -12.07 25.71
N LEU A 476 -12.22 -12.39 26.15
CA LEU A 476 -12.81 -11.89 27.42
C LEU A 476 -11.87 -12.03 28.63
N PRO A 477 -11.16 -13.14 28.85
CA PRO A 477 -10.26 -13.26 30.00
C PRO A 477 -9.12 -12.24 30.02
N TYR A 478 -8.80 -11.65 28.87
CA TYR A 478 -7.65 -10.73 28.70
C TYR A 478 -8.08 -9.29 28.47
N CYS A 479 -9.37 -9.03 28.26
CA CYS A 479 -9.85 -7.75 27.75
C CYS A 479 -9.68 -6.58 28.74
N GLU A 480 -9.90 -6.79 30.03
CA GLU A 480 -9.92 -5.70 31.01
C GLU A 480 -8.54 -5.01 31.19
N PRO A 481 -7.45 -5.74 31.43
CA PRO A 481 -6.14 -5.10 31.52
C PRO A 481 -5.72 -4.41 30.21
N VAL A 482 -6.02 -5.03 29.08
CA VAL A 482 -5.72 -4.48 27.75
C VAL A 482 -6.50 -3.20 27.51
N TYR A 483 -7.78 -3.19 27.79
CA TYR A 483 -8.63 -2.00 27.68
C TYR A 483 -8.12 -0.85 28.54
N ARG A 484 -7.86 -1.11 29.81
CA ARG A 484 -7.38 -0.08 30.75
C ARG A 484 -6.07 0.55 30.31
N ARG A 485 -5.12 -0.25 29.82
CA ARG A 485 -3.83 0.26 29.34
C ARG A 485 -4.02 1.12 28.10
N CYS A 486 -4.87 0.72 27.16
CA CYS A 486 -5.15 1.50 25.97
C CYS A 486 -5.77 2.86 26.31
N VAL A 487 -6.76 2.88 27.20
CA VAL A 487 -7.36 4.12 27.68
C VAL A 487 -6.34 5.01 28.37
N SER A 488 -5.50 4.43 29.22
CA SER A 488 -4.41 5.14 29.89
C SER A 488 -3.42 5.75 28.91
N LEU A 489 -3.00 5.02 27.87
CA LEU A 489 -2.10 5.53 26.85
C LEU A 489 -2.70 6.73 26.10
N VAL A 490 -3.97 6.66 25.74
CA VAL A 490 -4.68 7.78 25.11
C VAL A 490 -4.73 8.99 26.03
N GLU A 491 -5.10 8.79 27.29
CA GLU A 491 -5.20 9.86 28.28
C GLU A 491 -3.86 10.53 28.57
N GLN A 492 -2.80 9.75 28.76
CA GLN A 492 -1.45 10.26 28.98
C GLN A 492 -0.94 11.07 27.79
N THR A 493 -1.16 10.60 26.57
CA THR A 493 -0.75 11.29 25.35
C THR A 493 -1.51 12.61 25.18
N LEU A 494 -2.82 12.62 25.46
CA LEU A 494 -3.63 13.86 25.43
C LEU A 494 -3.16 14.85 26.49
N ASN A 495 -2.89 14.41 27.71
CA ASN A 495 -2.42 15.27 28.78
C ASN A 495 -1.06 15.89 28.45
N GLN A 496 -0.15 15.10 27.87
CA GLN A 496 1.14 15.59 27.40
C GLN A 496 0.98 16.62 26.27
N HIS A 497 0.06 16.38 25.34
CA HIS A 497 -0.26 17.32 24.28
C HIS A 497 -0.78 18.67 24.84
N ILE A 498 -1.70 18.63 25.80
CA ILE A 498 -2.24 19.82 26.44
C ILE A 498 -1.12 20.58 27.17
N ALA A 499 -0.28 19.89 27.93
CA ALA A 499 0.84 20.48 28.63
C ALA A 499 1.83 21.15 27.66
N ASN A 500 2.16 20.48 26.55
CA ASN A 500 3.01 21.06 25.50
C ASN A 500 2.39 22.30 24.85
N THR A 501 1.07 22.29 24.58
CA THR A 501 0.36 23.43 24.00
C THR A 501 0.37 24.64 24.93
N GLN A 502 0.23 24.41 26.22
CA GLN A 502 0.24 25.48 27.24
C GLN A 502 1.64 26.03 27.53
N SER A 503 2.64 25.17 27.53
CA SER A 503 4.03 25.50 27.89
C SER A 503 5.03 24.75 27.00
N PRO A 504 5.18 25.14 25.70
CA PRO A 504 6.06 24.45 24.76
C PRO A 504 7.54 24.38 25.18
N GLU A 505 7.98 25.33 26.00
CA GLU A 505 9.36 25.42 26.48
C GLU A 505 9.66 24.43 27.63
N GLN A 506 8.62 23.98 28.34
CA GLN A 506 8.77 23.12 29.52
C GLN A 506 8.42 21.67 29.24
N PHE A 507 7.56 21.40 28.26
CA PHE A 507 7.07 20.07 27.95
C PHE A 507 7.29 19.74 26.47
N GLU A 508 7.82 18.57 26.20
CA GLU A 508 7.98 18.06 24.85
C GLU A 508 6.63 17.66 24.24
N ALA A 509 6.53 17.76 22.91
CA ALA A 509 5.37 17.27 22.19
C ALA A 509 5.28 15.73 22.33
N PRO A 510 4.09 15.16 22.53
CA PRO A 510 3.93 13.72 22.64
C PRO A 510 4.14 13.02 21.28
N ASP A 511 4.57 11.77 21.34
CA ASP A 511 4.50 10.87 20.21
C ASP A 511 3.05 10.36 20.10
N LYS A 512 2.30 10.90 19.12
CA LYS A 512 0.88 10.57 18.94
C LYS A 512 0.65 9.16 18.37
N ASP A 513 1.70 8.48 17.93
CA ASP A 513 1.60 7.10 17.48
C ASP A 513 1.10 6.17 18.60
N PHE A 514 1.41 6.47 19.86
CA PHE A 514 0.84 5.75 21.00
C PHE A 514 -0.69 5.89 21.08
N MET A 515 -1.24 7.06 20.76
CA MET A 515 -2.70 7.24 20.66
C MET A 515 -3.28 6.40 19.53
N ILE A 516 -2.67 6.43 18.37
CA ILE A 516 -3.15 5.72 17.17
C ILE A 516 -3.26 4.23 17.45
N VAL A 517 -2.19 3.62 17.94
CA VAL A 517 -2.20 2.17 18.21
C VAL A 517 -3.15 1.80 19.35
N ALA A 518 -3.28 2.64 20.35
CA ALA A 518 -4.22 2.42 21.45
C ALA A 518 -5.68 2.53 20.99
N LEU A 519 -6.00 3.54 20.17
CA LEU A 519 -7.34 3.69 19.59
C LEU A 519 -7.68 2.51 18.68
N ASP A 520 -6.73 2.05 17.88
CA ASP A 520 -6.93 0.91 16.97
C ASP A 520 -7.14 -0.41 17.74
N LEU A 521 -6.45 -0.61 18.85
CA LEU A 521 -6.68 -1.76 19.71
C LEU A 521 -8.04 -1.67 20.41
N LEU A 522 -8.46 -0.49 20.86
CA LEU A 522 -9.81 -0.28 21.38
C LEU A 522 -10.89 -0.62 20.34
N SER A 523 -10.67 -0.23 19.08
CA SER A 523 -11.51 -0.64 17.95
C SER A 523 -11.58 -2.16 17.80
N GLY A 524 -10.44 -2.84 17.85
CA GLY A 524 -10.37 -4.30 17.77
C GLY A 524 -11.11 -4.98 18.91
N LEU A 525 -11.01 -4.44 20.12
CA LEU A 525 -11.77 -4.93 21.29
C LEU A 525 -13.28 -4.72 21.09
N ALA A 526 -13.71 -3.55 20.63
CA ALA A 526 -15.13 -3.26 20.39
C ALA A 526 -15.72 -4.19 19.32
N GLU A 527 -14.98 -4.41 18.22
CA GLU A 527 -15.41 -5.31 17.15
C GLU A 527 -15.47 -6.77 17.62
N GLY A 528 -14.45 -7.22 18.34
CA GLY A 528 -14.37 -8.62 18.80
C GLY A 528 -15.32 -8.95 19.94
N LEU A 529 -15.42 -8.10 20.94
CA LEU A 529 -16.23 -8.33 22.13
C LEU A 529 -17.72 -7.99 21.93
N ASP A 530 -18.02 -7.16 20.93
CA ASP A 530 -19.39 -6.71 20.64
C ASP A 530 -20.12 -6.22 21.90
N GLY A 531 -21.27 -6.77 22.24
CA GLY A 531 -22.05 -6.37 23.42
C GLY A 531 -21.31 -6.44 24.75
N HIS A 532 -20.31 -7.28 24.89
CA HIS A 532 -19.48 -7.36 26.11
C HIS A 532 -18.63 -6.10 26.34
N MET A 533 -18.44 -5.27 25.32
CA MET A 533 -17.69 -4.01 25.42
C MET A 533 -18.38 -2.99 26.32
N GLU A 534 -19.70 -3.04 26.46
CA GLU A 534 -20.49 -2.11 27.26
C GLU A 534 -19.96 -1.96 28.69
N ARG A 535 -19.66 -3.09 29.34
CA ARG A 535 -19.17 -3.10 30.71
C ARG A 535 -17.86 -2.31 30.88
N LEU A 536 -16.98 -2.43 29.90
CA LEU A 536 -15.70 -1.70 29.91
C LEU A 536 -15.90 -0.19 29.68
N VAL A 537 -16.75 0.16 28.72
CA VAL A 537 -17.05 1.56 28.39
C VAL A 537 -17.78 2.27 29.51
N MET A 538 -18.73 1.60 30.16
CA MET A 538 -19.51 2.16 31.26
C MET A 538 -18.63 2.65 32.42
N ASN A 539 -17.55 1.94 32.70
CA ASN A 539 -16.65 2.23 33.82
C ASN A 539 -15.42 3.08 33.42
N SER A 540 -15.45 3.71 32.26
CA SER A 540 -14.33 4.50 31.76
C SER A 540 -14.75 5.85 31.18
N ASN A 541 -13.76 6.71 30.94
CA ASN A 541 -13.94 8.01 30.31
C ASN A 541 -13.65 8.00 28.80
N VAL A 542 -13.75 6.85 28.15
CA VAL A 542 -13.38 6.69 26.73
C VAL A 542 -14.15 7.63 25.82
N MET A 543 -15.42 7.90 26.10
CA MET A 543 -16.24 8.80 25.27
C MET A 543 -15.73 10.24 25.31
N GLN A 544 -15.26 10.71 26.48
CA GLN A 544 -14.66 12.04 26.63
C GLN A 544 -13.31 12.12 25.92
N LEU A 545 -12.49 11.08 26.00
CA LEU A 545 -11.23 10.99 25.30
C LEU A 545 -11.42 10.96 23.79
N LEU A 546 -12.42 10.20 23.34
CA LEU A 546 -12.80 10.10 21.93
C LEU A 546 -13.21 11.45 21.35
N TYR A 547 -14.01 12.22 22.11
CA TYR A 547 -14.40 13.57 21.72
C TYR A 547 -13.19 14.48 21.43
N GLN A 548 -12.16 14.39 22.25
CA GLN A 548 -10.93 15.16 22.05
C GLN A 548 -10.10 14.61 20.87
N CYS A 549 -9.99 13.30 20.73
CA CYS A 549 -9.22 12.67 19.65
C CYS A 549 -9.81 12.93 18.26
N MET A 550 -11.13 13.00 18.14
CA MET A 550 -11.82 13.32 16.88
C MET A 550 -11.52 14.74 16.37
N GLN A 551 -11.00 15.60 17.20
CA GLN A 551 -10.66 17.00 16.89
C GLN A 551 -9.15 17.23 16.83
N ASP A 552 -8.34 16.17 16.89
CA ASP A 552 -6.88 16.28 16.84
C ASP A 552 -6.41 16.86 15.51
N VAL A 553 -5.33 17.65 15.57
CA VAL A 553 -4.74 18.25 14.36
C VAL A 553 -4.12 17.20 13.43
N MET A 554 -3.71 16.05 13.98
CA MET A 554 -3.15 14.95 13.21
C MET A 554 -4.25 14.10 12.54
N PRO A 555 -4.29 14.02 11.21
CA PRO A 555 -5.35 13.29 10.51
C PRO A 555 -5.45 11.81 10.90
N GLU A 556 -4.33 11.16 11.15
CA GLU A 556 -4.27 9.74 11.51
C GLU A 556 -4.95 9.48 12.87
N VAL A 557 -4.84 10.40 13.82
CA VAL A 557 -5.56 10.30 15.10
C VAL A 557 -7.07 10.41 14.89
N ARG A 558 -7.51 11.37 14.06
CA ARG A 558 -8.92 11.51 13.70
C ARG A 558 -9.45 10.26 13.00
N GLN A 559 -8.68 9.71 12.07
CA GLN A 559 -9.01 8.49 11.32
C GLN A 559 -9.27 7.31 12.27
N SER A 560 -8.35 7.03 13.18
CA SER A 560 -8.51 5.97 14.18
C SER A 560 -9.67 6.25 15.14
N SER A 561 -9.90 7.51 15.47
CA SER A 561 -11.03 7.92 16.33
C SER A 561 -12.39 7.65 15.70
N PHE A 562 -12.54 7.91 14.41
CA PHE A 562 -13.80 7.62 13.71
C PHE A 562 -14.02 6.12 13.50
N ALA A 563 -12.97 5.34 13.30
CA ALA A 563 -13.05 3.89 13.29
C ALA A 563 -13.55 3.36 14.64
N LEU A 564 -12.98 3.84 15.74
CA LEU A 564 -13.44 3.48 17.09
C LEU A 564 -14.89 3.90 17.34
N LEU A 565 -15.28 5.10 16.93
CA LEU A 565 -16.65 5.57 17.08
C LEU A 565 -17.65 4.66 16.37
N GLY A 566 -17.35 4.24 15.14
CA GLY A 566 -18.20 3.30 14.41
C GLY A 566 -18.31 1.95 15.10
N ASP A 567 -17.20 1.40 15.59
CA ASP A 567 -17.17 0.13 16.29
C ASP A 567 -17.90 0.19 17.66
N LEU A 568 -17.76 1.30 18.40
CA LEU A 568 -18.52 1.51 19.64
C LEU A 568 -20.02 1.70 19.37
N THR A 569 -20.38 2.33 18.27
CA THR A 569 -21.78 2.45 17.83
C THR A 569 -22.40 1.08 17.61
N LYS A 570 -21.68 0.17 16.99
CA LYS A 570 -22.14 -1.21 16.78
C LYS A 570 -22.22 -2.02 18.10
N ALA A 571 -21.23 -1.85 18.97
CA ALA A 571 -21.08 -2.66 20.18
C ALA A 571 -21.94 -2.18 21.37
N CYS A 572 -22.00 -0.85 21.61
CA CYS A 572 -22.62 -0.28 22.80
C CYS A 572 -23.21 1.12 22.52
N PHE A 573 -24.16 1.18 21.60
CA PHE A 573 -24.76 2.45 21.16
C PHE A 573 -25.39 3.28 22.30
N GLN A 574 -25.90 2.65 23.33
CA GLN A 574 -26.45 3.36 24.48
C GLN A 574 -25.48 4.32 25.18
N HIS A 575 -24.17 4.07 25.07
CA HIS A 575 -23.14 4.96 25.59
C HIS A 575 -22.73 6.04 24.58
N VAL A 576 -22.93 5.81 23.29
CA VAL A 576 -22.68 6.78 22.22
C VAL A 576 -23.84 7.75 22.09
N LEU A 577 -25.07 7.30 22.29
CA LEU A 577 -26.29 8.09 22.09
C LEU A 577 -26.28 9.46 22.78
N PRO A 578 -25.88 9.60 24.08
CA PRO A 578 -25.84 10.90 24.73
C PRO A 578 -24.84 11.88 24.10
N CYS A 579 -23.86 11.38 23.37
CA CYS A 579 -22.79 12.18 22.77
C CYS A 579 -23.09 12.58 21.33
N ILE A 580 -24.13 12.06 20.71
CA ILE A 580 -24.47 12.32 19.30
C ILE A 580 -24.59 13.81 18.97
N PRO A 581 -25.25 14.66 19.80
CA PRO A 581 -25.34 16.09 19.48
C PRO A 581 -23.99 16.79 19.35
N GLU A 582 -22.97 16.37 20.11
CA GLU A 582 -21.63 16.91 20.04
C GLU A 582 -20.79 16.25 18.93
N PHE A 583 -20.99 14.98 18.67
CA PHE A 583 -20.20 14.20 17.72
C PHE A 583 -20.57 14.46 16.26
N MET A 584 -21.86 14.61 15.94
CA MET A 584 -22.32 14.79 14.56
C MET A 584 -21.74 16.02 13.87
N PRO A 585 -21.64 17.20 14.53
CA PRO A 585 -20.97 18.35 13.91
C PRO A 585 -19.51 18.10 13.57
N ILE A 586 -18.78 17.36 14.42
CA ILE A 586 -17.38 17.00 14.19
C ILE A 586 -17.26 16.04 12.99
N LEU A 587 -18.13 15.04 12.90
CA LEU A 587 -18.20 14.13 11.76
C LEU A 587 -18.47 14.91 10.46
N GLY A 588 -19.40 15.83 10.48
CA GLY A 588 -19.69 16.69 9.32
C GLY A 588 -18.51 17.52 8.86
N GLN A 589 -17.73 18.06 9.79
CA GLN A 589 -16.51 18.83 9.48
C GLN A 589 -15.41 17.97 8.87
N ASN A 590 -15.41 16.66 9.11
CA ASN A 590 -14.42 15.72 8.63
C ASN A 590 -14.85 14.98 7.34
N LEU A 591 -15.94 15.38 6.72
CA LEU A 591 -16.34 14.93 5.38
C LEU A 591 -15.58 15.72 4.29
N ASN A 592 -14.27 15.86 4.47
CA ASN A 592 -13.39 16.55 3.55
C ASN A 592 -12.60 15.53 2.74
N PRO A 593 -12.84 15.42 1.41
CA PRO A 593 -12.18 14.42 0.56
C PRO A 593 -10.69 14.70 0.31
N GLU A 594 -10.14 15.79 0.80
CA GLU A 594 -8.68 16.01 0.81
C GLU A 594 -7.98 15.05 1.78
N PHE A 595 -8.65 14.65 2.86
CA PHE A 595 -8.18 13.64 3.80
C PHE A 595 -8.99 12.36 3.58
N ILE A 596 -8.62 11.59 2.57
CA ILE A 596 -9.40 10.46 2.06
C ILE A 596 -9.74 9.45 3.17
N SER A 597 -8.75 9.00 3.92
CA SER A 597 -8.93 7.98 4.96
C SER A 597 -9.76 8.49 6.14
N VAL A 598 -9.56 9.74 6.53
CA VAL A 598 -10.38 10.39 7.58
C VAL A 598 -11.82 10.51 7.12
N CYS A 599 -12.03 11.01 5.91
CA CYS A 599 -13.36 11.15 5.30
C CYS A 599 -14.07 9.80 5.18
N ASN A 600 -13.35 8.76 4.77
CA ASN A 600 -13.87 7.40 4.66
C ASN A 600 -14.40 6.88 5.99
N ASN A 601 -13.61 6.98 7.05
CA ASN A 601 -14.00 6.49 8.38
C ASN A 601 -15.12 7.33 9.00
N ALA A 602 -15.10 8.66 8.81
CA ALA A 602 -16.18 9.54 9.24
C ALA A 602 -17.50 9.21 8.54
N THR A 603 -17.46 8.98 7.24
CA THR A 603 -18.62 8.58 6.43
C THR A 603 -19.20 7.24 6.91
N TRP A 604 -18.35 6.25 7.13
CA TRP A 604 -18.78 4.97 7.66
C TRP A 604 -19.39 5.09 9.05
N ALA A 605 -18.79 5.84 9.95
CA ALA A 605 -19.31 6.08 11.30
C ALA A 605 -20.70 6.73 11.28
N ILE A 606 -20.91 7.69 10.40
CA ILE A 606 -22.23 8.33 10.21
C ILE A 606 -23.28 7.28 9.80
N GLY A 607 -22.93 6.39 8.88
CA GLY A 607 -23.83 5.31 8.45
C GLY A 607 -24.21 4.36 9.59
N GLU A 608 -23.24 3.97 10.41
CA GLU A 608 -23.49 3.12 11.59
C GLU A 608 -24.35 3.82 12.64
N ILE A 609 -24.09 5.11 12.89
CA ILE A 609 -24.90 5.92 13.80
C ILE A 609 -26.33 6.05 13.29
N ALA A 610 -26.53 6.30 12.00
CA ALA A 610 -27.85 6.45 11.39
C ALA A 610 -28.72 5.21 11.57
N ILE A 611 -28.15 4.02 11.34
CA ILE A 611 -28.88 2.75 11.52
C ILE A 611 -29.33 2.57 12.98
N LYS A 612 -28.53 2.96 13.94
CA LYS A 612 -28.87 2.86 15.37
C LYS A 612 -29.80 3.98 15.85
N LEU A 613 -29.62 5.20 15.35
CA LEU A 613 -30.40 6.38 15.76
C LEU A 613 -31.80 6.37 15.14
N GLY A 614 -31.98 5.77 13.97
CA GLY A 614 -33.26 5.69 13.28
C GLY A 614 -33.76 7.05 12.78
N SER A 615 -35.05 7.33 12.91
CA SER A 615 -35.70 8.53 12.44
C SER A 615 -35.17 9.83 13.08
N ASP A 616 -34.56 9.76 14.25
CA ASP A 616 -33.94 10.90 14.92
C ASP A 616 -32.72 11.45 14.16
N THR A 617 -32.20 10.69 13.20
CA THR A 617 -31.16 11.14 12.25
C THR A 617 -31.63 12.33 11.41
N SER A 618 -32.92 12.55 11.27
CA SER A 618 -33.53 13.65 10.48
C SER A 618 -32.96 15.02 10.86
N ALA A 619 -32.68 15.24 12.13
CA ALA A 619 -32.10 16.51 12.62
C ALA A 619 -30.72 16.83 12.02
N TYR A 620 -29.97 15.81 11.59
CA TYR A 620 -28.58 15.92 11.10
C TYR A 620 -28.46 15.81 9.58
N ILE A 621 -29.52 15.40 8.88
CA ILE A 621 -29.51 15.24 7.42
C ILE A 621 -29.08 16.53 6.69
N PRO A 622 -29.60 17.72 7.03
CA PRO A 622 -29.16 18.96 6.36
C PRO A 622 -27.67 19.25 6.53
N LEU A 623 -27.06 18.80 7.61
CA LEU A 623 -25.64 18.99 7.90
C LEU A 623 -24.72 18.14 7.02
N ILE A 624 -25.14 16.92 6.70
CA ILE A 624 -24.26 15.88 6.13
C ILE A 624 -24.59 15.49 4.70
N LEU A 625 -25.86 15.52 4.30
CA LEU A 625 -26.30 14.95 3.00
C LEU A 625 -25.67 15.66 1.80
N THR A 626 -25.64 16.98 1.79
CA THR A 626 -25.07 17.76 0.69
C THR A 626 -23.59 17.43 0.48
N GLN A 627 -22.85 17.30 1.57
CA GLN A 627 -21.43 16.96 1.54
C GLN A 627 -21.21 15.54 0.99
N LEU A 628 -22.04 14.56 1.38
CA LEU A 628 -21.96 13.19 0.89
C LEU A 628 -22.28 13.12 -0.61
N ILE A 629 -23.27 13.90 -1.08
CA ILE A 629 -23.59 14.00 -2.51
C ILE A 629 -22.43 14.60 -3.29
N ASP A 630 -21.78 15.62 -2.77
CA ASP A 630 -20.61 16.22 -3.41
C ASP A 630 -19.45 15.21 -3.52
N ILE A 631 -19.22 14.40 -2.49
CA ILE A 631 -18.19 13.37 -2.49
C ILE A 631 -18.47 12.29 -3.54
N ILE A 632 -19.70 11.79 -3.61
CA ILE A 632 -20.06 10.71 -4.55
C ILE A 632 -19.99 11.17 -6.01
N ASN A 633 -20.23 12.45 -6.26
CA ASN A 633 -20.19 13.05 -7.59
C ASN A 633 -18.83 13.62 -7.99
N ARG A 634 -17.88 13.67 -7.07
CA ARG A 634 -16.54 14.20 -7.33
C ARG A 634 -15.77 13.26 -8.27
N PRO A 635 -15.13 13.77 -9.34
CA PRO A 635 -14.30 12.95 -10.21
C PRO A 635 -13.05 12.45 -9.47
N ASN A 636 -12.56 11.27 -9.83
CA ASN A 636 -11.36 10.64 -9.27
C ASN A 636 -11.43 10.33 -7.76
N THR A 637 -12.62 10.15 -7.22
CA THR A 637 -12.77 9.69 -5.83
C THR A 637 -12.39 8.20 -5.73
N PRO A 638 -11.56 7.80 -4.76
CA PRO A 638 -11.18 6.40 -4.58
C PRO A 638 -12.39 5.49 -4.39
N LYS A 639 -12.30 4.28 -4.92
CA LYS A 639 -13.38 3.29 -4.94
C LYS A 639 -13.94 3.01 -3.53
N THR A 640 -13.08 2.81 -2.54
CA THR A 640 -13.49 2.54 -1.15
C THR A 640 -14.34 3.68 -0.58
N LEU A 641 -13.92 4.92 -0.82
CA LEU A 641 -14.68 6.09 -0.36
C LEU A 641 -16.03 6.22 -1.08
N LEU A 642 -16.08 5.94 -2.40
CA LEU A 642 -17.34 5.92 -3.16
C LEU A 642 -18.30 4.87 -2.61
N GLU A 643 -17.83 3.67 -2.35
CA GLU A 643 -18.64 2.57 -1.80
C GLU A 643 -19.20 2.92 -0.42
N ASN A 644 -18.36 3.39 0.49
CA ASN A 644 -18.79 3.80 1.84
C ASN A 644 -19.76 4.98 1.80
N THR A 645 -19.52 5.95 0.92
CA THR A 645 -20.42 7.10 0.75
C THR A 645 -21.78 6.66 0.22
N ALA A 646 -21.81 5.78 -0.78
CA ALA A 646 -23.06 5.24 -1.33
C ALA A 646 -23.84 4.45 -0.26
N ILE A 647 -23.16 3.59 0.50
CA ILE A 647 -23.79 2.84 1.58
C ILE A 647 -24.39 3.77 2.62
N THR A 648 -23.65 4.81 3.03
CA THR A 648 -24.13 5.77 4.03
C THR A 648 -25.33 6.57 3.51
N ILE A 649 -25.32 7.05 2.27
CA ILE A 649 -26.49 7.73 1.67
C ILE A 649 -27.69 6.78 1.64
N GLY A 650 -27.50 5.53 1.26
CA GLY A 650 -28.55 4.51 1.28
C GLY A 650 -29.12 4.29 2.67
N ARG A 651 -28.27 4.21 3.69
CA ARG A 651 -28.69 4.07 5.10
C ARG A 651 -29.43 5.30 5.61
N LEU A 652 -29.01 6.50 5.24
CA LEU A 652 -29.75 7.74 5.54
C LEU A 652 -31.14 7.70 4.90
N GLY A 653 -31.26 7.24 3.68
CA GLY A 653 -32.53 7.03 3.00
C GLY A 653 -33.38 5.94 3.62
N TYR A 654 -32.78 4.96 4.23
CA TYR A 654 -33.47 3.89 4.94
C TYR A 654 -34.17 4.42 6.22
N VAL A 655 -33.46 5.22 7.01
CA VAL A 655 -33.97 5.74 8.28
C VAL A 655 -34.80 7.02 8.13
N CYS A 656 -34.53 7.84 7.11
CA CYS A 656 -35.18 9.12 6.82
C CYS A 656 -35.49 9.26 5.33
N PRO A 657 -36.35 8.42 4.75
CA PRO A 657 -36.60 8.42 3.30
C PRO A 657 -37.18 9.76 2.80
N HIS A 658 -38.02 10.42 3.57
CA HIS A 658 -38.62 11.69 3.18
C HIS A 658 -37.64 12.86 3.15
N ASP A 659 -36.55 12.79 3.92
CA ASP A 659 -35.53 13.83 3.95
C ASP A 659 -34.51 13.67 2.82
N VAL A 660 -34.23 12.46 2.38
CA VAL A 660 -33.21 12.13 1.38
C VAL A 660 -33.76 12.01 -0.02
N ALA A 661 -34.96 11.43 -0.16
CA ALA A 661 -35.59 11.18 -1.47
C ALA A 661 -35.75 12.41 -2.38
N PRO A 662 -35.99 13.63 -1.87
CA PRO A 662 -36.04 14.82 -2.73
C PRO A 662 -34.77 15.09 -3.53
N MET A 663 -33.63 14.62 -3.06
CA MET A 663 -32.32 14.81 -3.69
C MET A 663 -31.88 13.59 -4.53
N LEU A 664 -32.70 12.58 -4.71
CA LEU A 664 -32.40 11.29 -5.32
C LEU A 664 -31.78 11.45 -6.72
N GLN A 665 -32.30 12.34 -7.55
CA GLN A 665 -31.82 12.56 -8.91
C GLN A 665 -30.34 13.01 -8.96
N GLN A 666 -29.87 13.67 -7.91
CA GLN A 666 -28.49 14.20 -7.87
C GLN A 666 -27.43 13.13 -7.66
N PHE A 667 -27.79 11.97 -7.10
CA PHE A 667 -26.80 10.96 -6.73
C PHE A 667 -27.10 9.54 -7.20
N VAL A 668 -28.33 9.24 -7.65
CA VAL A 668 -28.76 7.85 -7.92
C VAL A 668 -27.87 7.11 -8.92
N ARG A 669 -27.42 7.78 -9.96
CA ARG A 669 -26.56 7.20 -10.98
C ARG A 669 -25.22 6.74 -10.40
N GLN A 670 -24.53 7.62 -9.70
CA GLN A 670 -23.24 7.32 -9.08
C GLN A 670 -23.37 6.30 -7.96
N TRP A 671 -24.46 6.38 -7.21
CA TRP A 671 -24.78 5.43 -6.16
C TRP A 671 -24.90 4.00 -6.71
N CYS A 672 -25.69 3.81 -7.76
CA CYS A 672 -25.88 2.52 -8.39
C CYS A 672 -24.57 1.99 -9.00
N THR A 673 -23.81 2.85 -9.67
CA THR A 673 -22.52 2.49 -10.26
C THR A 673 -21.51 2.06 -9.19
N SER A 674 -21.47 2.74 -8.05
CA SER A 674 -20.54 2.44 -6.95
C SER A 674 -20.84 1.10 -6.27
N LEU A 675 -22.11 0.72 -6.14
CA LEU A 675 -22.52 -0.48 -5.40
C LEU A 675 -22.77 -1.72 -6.26
N ARG A 676 -22.73 -1.59 -7.59
CA ARG A 676 -22.98 -2.73 -8.49
C ARG A 676 -21.95 -3.87 -8.36
N SER A 677 -20.74 -3.55 -7.97
CA SER A 677 -19.62 -4.50 -7.93
C SER A 677 -19.29 -5.04 -6.56
N ILE A 678 -19.95 -4.59 -5.50
CA ILE A 678 -19.71 -5.10 -4.15
C ILE A 678 -20.47 -6.42 -3.93
N ARG A 679 -19.93 -7.26 -3.03
CA ARG A 679 -20.59 -8.51 -2.65
C ARG A 679 -21.83 -8.24 -1.81
N ASP A 680 -22.73 -9.21 -1.85
CA ASP A 680 -23.88 -9.22 -0.98
C ASP A 680 -23.44 -9.31 0.49
N ASN A 681 -23.80 -8.30 1.28
CA ASN A 681 -23.55 -8.23 2.71
C ASN A 681 -24.64 -7.39 3.39
N GLU A 682 -24.58 -7.24 4.70
CA GLU A 682 -25.57 -6.47 5.46
C GLU A 682 -25.51 -4.97 5.18
N GLU A 683 -24.34 -4.43 4.90
CA GLU A 683 -24.17 -3.02 4.52
C GLU A 683 -24.86 -2.74 3.17
N LYS A 684 -24.63 -3.59 2.19
CA LYS A 684 -25.31 -3.53 0.88
C LYS A 684 -26.83 -3.68 1.04
N ASP A 685 -27.27 -4.63 1.86
CA ASP A 685 -28.69 -4.87 2.13
C ASP A 685 -29.37 -3.61 2.69
N SER A 686 -28.83 -3.03 3.74
CA SER A 686 -29.39 -1.80 4.34
C SER A 686 -29.39 -0.62 3.37
N ALA A 687 -28.35 -0.46 2.57
CA ALA A 687 -28.25 0.59 1.56
C ALA A 687 -29.32 0.44 0.46
N PHE A 688 -29.50 -0.76 -0.06
CA PHE A 688 -30.50 -1.03 -1.11
C PHE A 688 -31.93 -0.94 -0.60
N ARG A 689 -32.21 -1.34 0.64
CA ARG A 689 -33.50 -1.10 1.28
C ARG A 689 -33.82 0.39 1.34
N GLY A 690 -32.83 1.19 1.72
CA GLY A 690 -32.95 2.65 1.71
C GLY A 690 -33.21 3.21 0.32
N MET A 691 -32.51 2.72 -0.70
CA MET A 691 -32.76 3.13 -2.08
C MET A 691 -34.17 2.79 -2.54
N CYS A 692 -34.66 1.60 -2.25
CA CYS A 692 -36.03 1.20 -2.57
C CYS A 692 -37.06 2.12 -1.91
N GLN A 693 -36.86 2.48 -0.65
CA GLN A 693 -37.76 3.41 0.06
C GLN A 693 -37.70 4.82 -0.54
N MET A 694 -36.51 5.31 -0.88
CA MET A 694 -36.37 6.61 -1.53
C MET A 694 -37.08 6.66 -2.89
N ILE A 695 -36.96 5.61 -3.70
CA ILE A 695 -37.65 5.49 -4.98
C ILE A 695 -39.16 5.44 -4.79
N THR A 696 -39.65 4.76 -3.76
CA THR A 696 -41.08 4.72 -3.43
C THR A 696 -41.62 6.11 -3.08
N VAL A 697 -40.83 6.91 -2.35
CA VAL A 697 -41.19 8.30 -2.00
C VAL A 697 -41.09 9.25 -3.18
N ASN A 698 -40.06 9.09 -4.01
CA ASN A 698 -39.78 9.96 -5.15
C ASN A 698 -39.45 9.14 -6.42
N PRO A 699 -40.46 8.50 -7.04
CA PRO A 699 -40.20 7.70 -8.25
C PRO A 699 -39.64 8.52 -9.42
N ALA A 700 -40.02 9.82 -9.53
CA ALA A 700 -39.54 10.72 -10.58
C ALA A 700 -38.02 10.94 -10.51
N GLY A 701 -37.41 10.82 -9.36
CA GLY A 701 -35.96 11.02 -9.15
C GLY A 701 -35.09 9.97 -9.81
N VAL A 702 -35.61 8.80 -10.14
CA VAL A 702 -34.86 7.67 -10.73
C VAL A 702 -35.13 7.45 -12.20
N VAL A 703 -36.15 8.12 -12.78
CA VAL A 703 -36.62 7.85 -14.13
C VAL A 703 -35.52 7.98 -15.19
N GLN A 704 -34.72 9.03 -15.11
CA GLN A 704 -33.65 9.27 -16.08
C GLN A 704 -32.52 8.26 -16.01
N ASP A 705 -32.27 7.73 -14.84
CA ASP A 705 -31.16 6.83 -14.53
C ASP A 705 -31.63 5.41 -14.17
N PHE A 706 -32.84 5.05 -14.55
CA PHE A 706 -33.47 3.78 -14.15
C PHE A 706 -32.69 2.55 -14.63
N ILE A 707 -32.00 2.65 -15.77
CA ILE A 707 -31.14 1.57 -16.26
C ILE A 707 -30.01 1.24 -15.27
N PHE A 708 -29.43 2.25 -14.62
CA PHE A 708 -28.40 2.05 -13.61
C PHE A 708 -28.93 1.35 -12.36
N PHE A 709 -30.15 1.67 -11.96
CA PHE A 709 -30.84 0.95 -10.87
C PHE A 709 -31.09 -0.53 -11.24
N CYS A 710 -31.56 -0.79 -12.48
CA CYS A 710 -31.74 -2.15 -12.97
C CYS A 710 -30.44 -2.96 -12.95
N ASP A 711 -29.36 -2.35 -13.37
CA ASP A 711 -28.03 -2.96 -13.36
C ASP A 711 -27.54 -3.26 -11.94
N ALA A 712 -27.74 -2.32 -11.03
CA ALA A 712 -27.37 -2.51 -9.61
C ALA A 712 -28.20 -3.62 -8.94
N VAL A 713 -29.49 -3.69 -9.21
CA VAL A 713 -30.38 -4.76 -8.73
C VAL A 713 -29.94 -6.12 -9.29
N ALA A 714 -29.61 -6.17 -10.58
CA ALA A 714 -29.12 -7.39 -11.22
C ALA A 714 -27.77 -7.87 -10.68
N SER A 715 -27.01 -7.01 -10.06
CA SER A 715 -25.70 -7.36 -9.45
C SER A 715 -25.84 -8.26 -8.19
N TRP A 716 -27.00 -8.26 -7.57
CA TRP A 716 -27.27 -9.12 -6.41
C TRP A 716 -27.21 -10.59 -6.80
N VAL A 717 -26.50 -11.40 -6.04
CA VAL A 717 -26.40 -12.86 -6.24
C VAL A 717 -27.52 -13.56 -5.46
N THR A 718 -27.64 -13.28 -4.17
CA THR A 718 -28.60 -13.91 -3.25
C THR A 718 -29.26 -12.86 -2.35
N PRO A 719 -30.13 -12.00 -2.90
CA PRO A 719 -30.87 -11.05 -2.08
C PRO A 719 -31.84 -11.78 -1.13
N ARG A 720 -32.04 -11.25 0.07
CA ARG A 720 -33.07 -11.75 0.99
C ARG A 720 -34.46 -11.63 0.33
N GLU A 721 -35.37 -12.55 0.69
CA GLU A 721 -36.70 -12.63 0.04
C GLU A 721 -37.49 -11.32 0.14
N ASP A 722 -37.44 -10.64 1.28
CA ASP A 722 -38.11 -9.35 1.46
C ASP A 722 -37.52 -8.24 0.62
N LEU A 723 -36.18 -8.18 0.50
CA LEU A 723 -35.49 -7.23 -0.40
C LEU A 723 -35.78 -7.53 -1.86
N LYS A 724 -35.75 -8.81 -2.23
CA LYS A 724 -36.14 -9.27 -3.56
C LYS A 724 -37.55 -8.84 -3.92
N GLY A 725 -38.50 -8.96 -2.96
CA GLY A 725 -39.87 -8.48 -3.08
C GLY A 725 -39.94 -6.96 -3.33
N MET A 726 -39.11 -6.19 -2.64
CA MET A 726 -39.01 -4.73 -2.88
C MET A 726 -38.53 -4.40 -4.29
N PHE A 727 -37.53 -5.11 -4.80
CA PHE A 727 -37.04 -4.95 -6.17
C PHE A 727 -38.11 -5.30 -7.19
N GLN A 728 -38.79 -6.43 -7.02
CA GLN A 728 -39.90 -6.84 -7.88
C GLN A 728 -41.00 -5.78 -7.94
N LYS A 729 -41.40 -5.26 -6.79
CA LYS A 729 -42.43 -4.24 -6.69
C LYS A 729 -42.06 -2.97 -7.44
N ILE A 730 -40.83 -2.51 -7.34
CA ILE A 730 -40.33 -1.32 -8.04
C ILE A 730 -40.26 -1.58 -9.55
N LEU A 731 -39.66 -2.68 -9.99
CA LEU A 731 -39.49 -3.01 -11.39
C LEU A 731 -40.86 -3.20 -12.08
N HIS A 732 -41.75 -3.95 -11.49
CA HIS A 732 -43.10 -4.14 -12.01
C HIS A 732 -43.95 -2.87 -11.98
N GLY A 733 -43.78 -2.04 -10.96
CA GLY A 733 -44.43 -0.74 -10.88
C GLY A 733 -44.05 0.18 -12.01
N PHE A 734 -42.78 0.27 -12.37
CA PHE A 734 -42.31 1.05 -13.52
C PHE A 734 -42.78 0.44 -14.84
N LYS A 735 -42.73 -0.88 -15.00
CA LYS A 735 -43.23 -1.59 -16.19
C LYS A 735 -44.69 -1.30 -16.44
N ASN A 736 -45.52 -1.37 -15.39
CA ASN A 736 -46.96 -1.12 -15.49
C ASN A 736 -47.26 0.36 -15.79
N GLN A 737 -46.52 1.28 -15.24
CA GLN A 737 -46.71 2.71 -15.44
C GLN A 737 -46.39 3.16 -16.83
N VAL A 738 -45.30 2.65 -17.45
CA VAL A 738 -44.89 3.02 -18.81
C VAL A 738 -45.65 2.22 -19.90
N GLY A 739 -46.25 1.10 -19.54
CA GLY A 739 -46.92 0.18 -20.44
C GLY A 739 -45.97 -0.83 -21.10
N ALA A 740 -46.52 -1.97 -21.52
CA ALA A 740 -45.71 -3.10 -22.01
C ALA A 740 -44.88 -2.76 -23.26
N GLU A 741 -45.40 -1.94 -24.17
CA GLU A 741 -44.71 -1.55 -25.39
C GLU A 741 -43.50 -0.63 -25.12
N ASN A 742 -43.70 0.38 -24.26
CA ASN A 742 -42.62 1.29 -23.89
C ASN A 742 -41.56 0.59 -23.02
N TRP A 743 -41.96 -0.32 -22.15
CA TRP A 743 -41.05 -1.15 -21.40
C TRP A 743 -40.20 -2.02 -22.34
N LYS A 744 -40.80 -2.62 -23.35
CA LYS A 744 -40.08 -3.42 -24.33
C LYS A 744 -39.02 -2.60 -25.05
N ARG A 745 -39.36 -1.40 -25.52
CA ARG A 745 -38.41 -0.47 -26.18
C ARG A 745 -37.25 -0.09 -25.23
N PHE A 746 -37.54 0.08 -23.97
CA PHE A 746 -36.55 0.39 -22.95
C PHE A 746 -35.65 -0.81 -22.68
N SER A 747 -36.23 -1.99 -22.47
CA SER A 747 -35.49 -3.22 -22.16
C SER A 747 -34.67 -3.76 -23.33
N ASP A 748 -35.08 -3.47 -24.57
CA ASP A 748 -34.30 -3.84 -25.77
C ASP A 748 -32.95 -3.11 -25.85
N GLN A 749 -32.76 -2.03 -25.08
CA GLN A 749 -31.50 -1.30 -24.97
C GLN A 749 -30.55 -1.93 -23.93
N PHE A 750 -31.01 -2.87 -23.13
CA PHE A 750 -30.20 -3.53 -22.11
C PHE A 750 -29.19 -4.48 -22.74
N PRO A 751 -27.98 -4.62 -22.16
CA PRO A 751 -27.10 -5.72 -22.49
C PRO A 751 -27.84 -7.06 -22.31
N PRO A 752 -27.60 -8.05 -23.20
CA PRO A 752 -28.33 -9.34 -23.15
C PRO A 752 -28.27 -10.02 -21.77
N GLN A 753 -27.13 -9.95 -21.09
CA GLN A 753 -26.94 -10.52 -19.76
C GLN A 753 -27.80 -9.85 -18.69
N LEU A 754 -27.95 -8.54 -18.77
CA LEU A 754 -28.81 -7.77 -17.86
C LEU A 754 -30.27 -8.14 -18.04
N SER A 755 -30.74 -8.17 -19.28
CA SER A 755 -32.12 -8.57 -19.60
C SER A 755 -32.45 -9.97 -19.12
N GLU A 756 -31.58 -10.94 -19.39
CA GLU A 756 -31.72 -12.32 -18.96
C GLU A 756 -31.82 -12.44 -17.45
N ARG A 757 -30.94 -11.76 -16.76
CA ARG A 757 -30.87 -11.81 -15.29
C ARG A 757 -32.10 -11.18 -14.63
N LEU A 758 -32.56 -10.04 -15.14
CA LEU A 758 -33.78 -9.41 -14.62
C LEU A 758 -35.02 -10.28 -14.90
N HIS A 759 -35.09 -10.91 -16.07
CA HIS A 759 -36.17 -11.83 -16.39
C HIS A 759 -36.17 -13.04 -15.47
N ASN A 760 -35.04 -13.68 -15.28
CA ASN A 760 -34.91 -14.89 -14.47
C ASN A 760 -35.16 -14.65 -12.97
N MET A 761 -34.67 -13.54 -12.45
CA MET A 761 -34.77 -13.22 -11.01
C MET A 761 -36.08 -12.51 -10.63
N TYR A 762 -36.57 -11.62 -11.47
CA TYR A 762 -37.68 -10.70 -11.12
C TYR A 762 -38.87 -10.77 -12.11
N GLY A 763 -38.77 -11.51 -13.18
CA GLY A 763 -39.87 -11.70 -14.15
C GLY A 763 -40.21 -10.47 -14.98
N VAL A 764 -39.25 -9.58 -15.25
CA VAL A 764 -39.45 -8.36 -16.02
C VAL A 764 -38.76 -8.33 -17.38
#